data_94de701b5069ff69bc1e23c8990916ba
#
_entry.id   94de701b5069ff69bc1e23c8990916ba
#
_cell.length_a   1.000
_cell.length_b   1.000
_cell.length_c   1.000
_cell.angle_alpha   90.00
_cell.angle_beta   90.00
_cell.angle_gamma   90.00
#
_symmetry.space_group_name_H-M   'P 1'
#
loop_
_entity.id
_entity.type
_entity.pdbx_description
1 polymer ?
#
loop_
_entity_poly.entity_id
_entity_poly.type
_entity_poly.pdbx_seq_one_letter_code
_entity_poly.pdbx_strand_id
1 'polypeptide(L)'
;MSAKVPQDRSTTNIISDVSKFWHSVKLIAAPYWYPTESGGRAFSDVMKAWAMLILLIGAILGVVGLNAFNSFVSNYLVDVILEKNDFDKFVKTLVVFAVGLLFVTLLVGLLKFLRKRIALDWYAWLNDWILNKYLHNRAYYRINFKSDIDNPDQRLSQEIEPITSKALSFFAVALENVLDMITFLVILWSISSSVAIILVVWTILGNVIAIYFNQALNKITQEELELKANYNYALTHIRNHAESIAFFEGENQELNIIQRRFNKLLDSAKRKIDWERGTEIFSRGYQAAIQVFTFVILGPLYINSEGISFGQVGQACLAANLFATALAELISEFGTSAQFSSYVERLSQFSQALEEVIKQPENLSTIKTIEENQFSFEDVTLQTPDYEQVIVENLSLSVQPGQGLLIVGPSGRGKSSLLRAIAGLWNAGTGRLVRPPLEEVLFLPQRPYIILGTLREQLLYPNRNQETNEIKLREVLQEVNLQNLLNRVNSFDTEEPWENILSLGEQQRLAFARVLITRPSFTILDEATSALDLNNEENLYRQLQKTHTTFISVGHRESLFNYHQWVLELSSNSHWQLLTVEEYRRQKVKEIINISVDNSQDRLEDLPNQETEVNPKINSAGEPPPESPTTTILTEVEEGLSHAQMKELSDYSLSSIRSKASQGKSITGKDGLTYRYDKDPKILKWLRV
;
A
#
# COMPACT_ATOMS: atom_id res chain seq x y z
N MET A 1 -19.06 5.23 9.02
CA MET A 1 -19.38 3.87 8.53
C MET A 1 -19.64 2.97 9.72
N SER A 2 -20.81 2.43 9.81
CA SER A 2 -21.29 1.61 10.93
C SER A 2 -20.72 0.19 10.79
N ALA A 3 -19.92 -0.24 11.76
CA ALA A 3 -19.41 -1.60 11.81
C ALA A 3 -20.58 -2.58 12.03
N LYS A 4 -20.82 -3.46 11.06
CA LYS A 4 -21.70 -4.62 11.22
C LYS A 4 -21.09 -5.59 12.21
N VAL A 5 -21.83 -5.88 13.26
CA VAL A 5 -21.57 -6.97 14.22
C VAL A 5 -21.54 -8.30 13.45
N PRO A 6 -20.53 -9.18 13.63
CA PRO A 6 -20.52 -10.48 12.96
C PRO A 6 -21.64 -11.37 13.48
N GLN A 7 -22.51 -11.80 12.57
CA GLN A 7 -23.51 -12.84 12.83
C GLN A 7 -22.84 -14.22 13.04
N ASP A 8 -23.47 -14.99 13.89
CA ASP A 8 -23.19 -16.38 14.28
C ASP A 8 -22.75 -17.27 13.11
N ARG A 9 -21.52 -17.80 13.14
CA ARG A 9 -20.98 -18.68 12.10
C ARG A 9 -21.49 -20.10 12.31
N SER A 10 -22.42 -20.53 11.49
CA SER A 10 -22.88 -21.91 11.41
C SER A 10 -21.76 -22.85 10.89
N THR A 11 -21.76 -24.11 11.30
CA THR A 11 -20.76 -25.14 10.93
C THR A 11 -20.57 -25.35 9.42
N THR A 12 -21.57 -25.02 8.61
CA THR A 12 -21.50 -25.04 7.14
C THR A 12 -20.52 -24.00 6.56
N ASN A 13 -20.28 -22.89 7.26
CA ASN A 13 -19.33 -21.87 6.82
C ASN A 13 -17.87 -22.29 7.04
N ILE A 14 -17.57 -23.10 8.06
CA ILE A 14 -16.19 -23.51 8.39
C ILE A 14 -15.59 -24.38 7.27
N ILE A 15 -16.34 -25.33 6.73
CA ILE A 15 -15.86 -26.21 5.65
C ILE A 15 -15.60 -25.42 4.37
N SER A 16 -16.47 -24.43 4.05
CA SER A 16 -16.27 -23.57 2.89
C SER A 16 -15.05 -22.66 3.05
N ASP A 17 -14.82 -22.12 4.25
CA ASP A 17 -13.69 -21.25 4.54
C ASP A 17 -12.36 -22.02 4.49
N VAL A 18 -12.32 -23.24 4.99
CA VAL A 18 -11.16 -24.14 4.89
C VAL A 18 -10.87 -24.50 3.42
N SER A 19 -11.90 -24.80 2.63
CA SER A 19 -11.74 -25.09 1.20
C SER A 19 -11.18 -23.90 0.42
N LYS A 20 -11.68 -22.69 0.68
CA LYS A 20 -11.18 -21.45 0.07
C LYS A 20 -9.73 -21.18 0.47
N PHE A 21 -9.40 -21.35 1.74
CA PHE A 21 -8.03 -21.21 2.23
C PHE A 21 -7.06 -22.13 1.50
N TRP A 22 -7.37 -23.44 1.40
CA TRP A 22 -6.53 -24.39 0.68
C TRP A 22 -6.43 -24.10 -0.81
N HIS A 23 -7.50 -23.58 -1.42
CA HIS A 23 -7.45 -23.09 -2.79
C HIS A 23 -6.46 -21.94 -2.96
N SER A 24 -6.52 -20.95 -2.07
CA SER A 24 -5.61 -19.79 -2.06
C SER A 24 -4.16 -20.21 -1.81
N VAL A 25 -3.92 -21.12 -0.86
CA VAL A 25 -2.58 -21.70 -0.63
C VAL A 25 -2.05 -22.39 -1.88
N LYS A 26 -2.87 -23.23 -2.53
CA LYS A 26 -2.49 -23.94 -3.75
C LYS A 26 -2.12 -22.96 -4.87
N LEU A 27 -2.87 -21.89 -5.03
CA LEU A 27 -2.66 -20.88 -6.07
C LEU A 27 -1.30 -20.16 -5.93
N ILE A 28 -0.87 -19.88 -4.68
CA ILE A 28 0.40 -19.22 -4.38
C ILE A 28 1.56 -20.21 -4.32
N ALA A 29 1.35 -21.40 -3.76
CA ALA A 29 2.41 -22.37 -3.51
C ALA A 29 2.69 -23.28 -4.72
N ALA A 30 1.66 -23.69 -5.48
CA ALA A 30 1.82 -24.64 -6.57
C ALA A 30 2.85 -24.22 -7.63
N PRO A 31 2.92 -22.93 -8.08
CA PRO A 31 3.89 -22.51 -9.07
C PRO A 31 5.36 -22.64 -8.61
N TYR A 32 5.61 -22.63 -7.30
CA TYR A 32 6.94 -22.86 -6.74
C TYR A 32 7.33 -24.33 -6.70
N TRP A 33 6.39 -25.19 -6.25
CA TRP A 33 6.65 -26.61 -5.99
C TRP A 33 6.47 -27.52 -7.21
N TYR A 34 5.76 -27.03 -8.25
CA TYR A 34 5.51 -27.79 -9.47
C TYR A 34 5.93 -26.99 -10.71
N PRO A 35 6.52 -27.64 -11.73
CA PRO A 35 6.84 -26.96 -12.98
C PRO A 35 5.53 -26.62 -13.72
N THR A 36 5.15 -25.36 -13.72
CA THR A 36 3.99 -24.84 -14.45
C THR A 36 4.43 -23.82 -15.49
N GLU A 37 3.77 -23.78 -16.65
CA GLU A 37 4.07 -22.78 -17.69
C GLU A 37 3.96 -21.35 -17.16
N SER A 38 3.00 -21.11 -16.26
CA SER A 38 2.79 -19.79 -15.63
C SER A 38 3.81 -19.44 -14.54
N GLY A 39 4.57 -20.39 -14.02
CA GLY A 39 5.53 -20.18 -12.94
C GLY A 39 6.93 -19.81 -13.40
N GLY A 40 7.28 -20.06 -14.66
CA GLY A 40 8.58 -19.71 -15.24
C GLY A 40 9.80 -20.36 -14.57
N ARG A 41 9.61 -21.39 -13.72
CA ARG A 41 10.68 -22.02 -12.95
C ARG A 41 11.26 -23.23 -13.68
N ALA A 42 12.60 -23.29 -13.79
CA ALA A 42 13.28 -24.41 -14.43
C ALA A 42 13.07 -25.71 -13.63
N PHE A 43 12.96 -26.83 -14.31
CA PHE A 43 12.79 -28.13 -13.69
C PHE A 43 13.91 -28.46 -12.68
N SER A 44 15.15 -28.04 -12.97
CA SER A 44 16.30 -28.19 -12.07
C SER A 44 16.10 -27.49 -10.72
N ASP A 45 15.46 -26.32 -10.70
CA ASP A 45 15.26 -25.53 -9.47
C ASP A 45 14.10 -26.10 -8.65
N VAL A 46 13.08 -26.62 -9.31
CA VAL A 46 12.00 -27.38 -8.66
C VAL A 46 12.57 -28.63 -7.99
N MET A 47 13.45 -29.39 -8.70
CA MET A 47 14.12 -30.57 -8.12
C MET A 47 14.98 -30.22 -6.90
N LYS A 48 15.72 -29.11 -6.92
CA LYS A 48 16.51 -28.65 -5.77
C LYS A 48 15.61 -28.35 -4.56
N ALA A 49 14.47 -27.69 -4.78
CA ALA A 49 13.52 -27.40 -3.71
C ALA A 49 12.95 -28.67 -3.08
N TRP A 50 12.58 -29.66 -3.88
CA TRP A 50 12.12 -30.97 -3.40
C TRP A 50 13.23 -31.73 -2.68
N ALA A 51 14.47 -31.73 -3.19
CA ALA A 51 15.61 -32.34 -2.52
C ALA A 51 15.87 -31.72 -1.12
N MET A 52 15.81 -30.41 -1.01
CA MET A 52 15.94 -29.72 0.28
C MET A 52 14.77 -30.06 1.23
N LEU A 53 13.55 -30.18 0.72
CA LEU A 53 12.38 -30.57 1.51
C LEU A 53 12.51 -32.01 2.03
N ILE A 54 12.95 -32.94 1.18
CA ILE A 54 13.20 -34.34 1.57
C ILE A 54 14.29 -34.38 2.65
N LEU A 55 15.36 -33.60 2.49
CA LEU A 55 16.44 -33.52 3.47
C LEU A 55 15.91 -32.95 4.80
N LEU A 56 15.03 -31.95 4.76
CA LEU A 56 14.36 -31.37 5.93
C LEU A 56 13.53 -32.43 6.66
N ILE A 57 12.70 -33.18 5.94
CA ILE A 57 11.90 -34.31 6.50
C ILE A 57 12.81 -35.33 7.11
N GLY A 58 13.90 -35.75 6.42
CA GLY A 58 14.90 -36.67 6.93
C GLY A 58 15.56 -36.16 8.22
N ALA A 59 15.87 -34.89 8.30
CA ALA A 59 16.41 -34.25 9.52
C ALA A 59 15.41 -34.28 10.68
N ILE A 60 14.12 -34.04 10.44
CA ILE A 60 13.05 -34.13 11.45
C ILE A 60 12.96 -35.54 11.97
N LEU A 61 12.86 -36.55 11.08
CA LEU A 61 12.83 -37.97 11.47
C LEU A 61 14.09 -38.37 12.27
N GLY A 62 15.26 -37.84 11.88
CA GLY A 62 16.51 -38.05 12.60
C GLY A 62 16.50 -37.47 14.01
N VAL A 63 15.97 -36.23 14.19
CA VAL A 63 15.86 -35.61 15.53
C VAL A 63 14.91 -36.42 16.42
N VAL A 64 13.72 -36.73 15.94
CA VAL A 64 12.72 -37.54 16.69
C VAL A 64 13.27 -38.90 17.06
N GLY A 65 13.90 -39.60 16.11
CA GLY A 65 14.50 -40.90 16.35
C GLY A 65 15.66 -40.88 17.36
N LEU A 66 16.53 -39.87 17.28
CA LEU A 66 17.62 -39.69 18.24
C LEU A 66 17.12 -39.27 19.63
N ASN A 67 16.08 -38.45 19.71
CA ASN A 67 15.44 -38.10 20.98
C ASN A 67 14.85 -39.34 21.66
N ALA A 68 14.15 -40.21 20.90
CA ALA A 68 13.66 -41.47 21.40
C ALA A 68 14.81 -42.39 21.86
N PHE A 69 15.85 -42.55 21.05
CA PHE A 69 17.05 -43.33 21.41
C PHE A 69 17.69 -42.78 22.71
N ASN A 70 17.92 -41.51 22.81
CA ASN A 70 18.50 -40.88 24.01
C ASN A 70 17.60 -41.05 25.24
N SER A 71 16.28 -41.09 25.08
CA SER A 71 15.34 -41.43 26.16
C SER A 71 15.59 -42.82 26.72
N PHE A 72 15.82 -43.83 25.87
CA PHE A 72 16.16 -45.18 26.31
C PHE A 72 17.56 -45.27 26.94
N VAL A 73 18.56 -44.62 26.36
CA VAL A 73 19.92 -44.55 26.91
C VAL A 73 19.93 -43.86 28.28
N SER A 74 19.14 -42.77 28.45
CA SER A 74 18.98 -42.10 29.73
C SER A 74 18.36 -43.00 30.79
N ASN A 75 17.33 -43.77 30.45
CA ASN A 75 16.74 -44.77 31.33
C ASN A 75 17.81 -45.78 31.78
N TYR A 76 18.52 -46.41 30.82
CA TYR A 76 19.57 -47.36 31.11
C TYR A 76 20.72 -46.77 31.95
N LEU A 77 21.12 -45.51 31.68
CA LEU A 77 22.15 -44.81 32.47
C LEU A 77 21.75 -44.67 33.95
N VAL A 78 20.49 -44.30 34.21
CA VAL A 78 19.96 -44.15 35.58
C VAL A 78 19.97 -45.50 36.29
N ASP A 79 19.55 -46.61 35.63
CA ASP A 79 19.57 -47.95 36.23
C ASP A 79 20.99 -48.40 36.53
N VAL A 80 21.97 -48.17 35.62
CA VAL A 80 23.40 -48.50 35.85
C VAL A 80 23.98 -47.70 37.05
N ILE A 81 23.58 -46.45 37.27
CA ILE A 81 24.00 -45.64 38.43
C ILE A 81 23.48 -46.25 39.74
N LEU A 82 22.25 -46.76 39.71
CA LEU A 82 21.62 -47.35 40.92
C LEU A 82 22.18 -48.72 41.25
N GLU A 83 22.55 -49.52 40.25
CA GLU A 83 23.17 -50.86 40.45
C GLU A 83 24.54 -50.79 41.12
N LYS A 84 25.28 -49.66 41.07
CA LYS A 84 26.58 -49.37 41.76
C LYS A 84 27.73 -50.31 41.46
N ASN A 85 27.64 -51.26 40.53
CA ASN A 85 28.56 -52.37 40.40
C ASN A 85 29.55 -52.28 39.21
N ASP A 86 29.43 -51.35 38.27
CA ASP A 86 30.24 -51.34 37.08
C ASP A 86 30.53 -49.94 36.55
N PHE A 87 31.65 -49.35 37.00
CA PHE A 87 32.09 -48.02 36.55
C PHE A 87 32.37 -47.96 35.05
N ASP A 88 32.80 -49.09 34.46
CA ASP A 88 33.12 -49.14 33.03
C ASP A 88 31.85 -49.05 32.17
N LYS A 89 30.76 -49.74 32.59
CA LYS A 89 29.44 -49.59 31.97
C LYS A 89 28.90 -48.19 32.10
N PHE A 90 29.05 -47.56 33.28
CA PHE A 90 28.61 -46.18 33.47
C PHE A 90 29.29 -45.21 32.47
N VAL A 91 30.65 -45.29 32.40
CA VAL A 91 31.40 -44.42 31.48
C VAL A 91 31.00 -44.66 30.02
N LYS A 92 30.87 -45.92 29.58
CA LYS A 92 30.44 -46.23 28.21
C LYS A 92 29.05 -45.70 27.90
N THR A 93 28.09 -45.89 28.78
CA THR A 93 26.71 -45.39 28.59
C THR A 93 26.66 -43.86 28.59
N LEU A 94 27.42 -43.21 29.48
CA LEU A 94 27.54 -41.76 29.52
C LEU A 94 28.12 -41.21 28.23
N VAL A 95 29.15 -41.84 27.67
CA VAL A 95 29.72 -41.45 26.37
C VAL A 95 28.70 -41.58 25.23
N VAL A 96 27.95 -42.71 25.18
CA VAL A 96 26.90 -42.91 24.19
C VAL A 96 25.82 -41.84 24.30
N PHE A 97 25.37 -41.54 25.54
CA PHE A 97 24.39 -40.48 25.79
C PHE A 97 24.88 -39.10 25.35
N ALA A 98 26.11 -38.75 25.72
CA ALA A 98 26.71 -37.45 25.36
C ALA A 98 26.90 -37.32 23.82
N VAL A 99 27.34 -38.36 23.14
CA VAL A 99 27.46 -38.40 21.68
C VAL A 99 26.06 -38.26 21.03
N GLY A 100 25.06 -38.96 21.57
CA GLY A 100 23.66 -38.86 21.10
C GLY A 100 23.15 -37.43 21.20
N LEU A 101 23.36 -36.72 22.33
CA LEU A 101 23.00 -35.34 22.52
C LEU A 101 23.72 -34.40 21.56
N LEU A 102 25.01 -34.64 21.26
CA LEU A 102 25.77 -33.88 20.29
C LEU A 102 25.16 -34.02 18.89
N PHE A 103 24.81 -35.24 18.47
CA PHE A 103 24.17 -35.46 17.17
C PHE A 103 22.79 -34.82 17.09
N VAL A 104 21.96 -34.86 18.12
CA VAL A 104 20.67 -34.12 18.17
C VAL A 104 20.93 -32.63 17.98
N THR A 105 21.90 -32.05 18.70
CA THR A 105 22.20 -30.61 18.60
C THR A 105 22.60 -30.21 17.18
N LEU A 106 23.46 -31.00 16.53
CA LEU A 106 23.86 -30.78 15.14
C LEU A 106 22.70 -30.90 14.16
N LEU A 107 21.85 -31.90 14.33
CA LEU A 107 20.66 -32.09 13.49
C LEU A 107 19.63 -31.00 13.67
N VAL A 108 19.36 -30.53 14.89
CA VAL A 108 18.48 -29.37 15.16
C VAL A 108 19.04 -28.11 14.50
N GLY A 109 20.36 -27.90 14.55
CA GLY A 109 21.02 -26.81 13.82
C GLY A 109 20.80 -26.92 12.30
N LEU A 110 21.00 -28.10 11.74
CA LEU A 110 20.76 -28.38 10.32
C LEU A 110 19.28 -28.17 9.94
N LEU A 111 18.35 -28.67 10.73
CA LEU A 111 16.89 -28.50 10.54
C LEU A 111 16.51 -27.01 10.46
N LYS A 112 16.96 -26.21 11.43
CA LYS A 112 16.70 -24.76 11.45
C LYS A 112 17.32 -24.06 10.24
N PHE A 113 18.52 -24.46 9.84
CA PHE A 113 19.18 -23.91 8.66
C PHE A 113 18.41 -24.25 7.38
N LEU A 114 18.06 -25.52 7.16
CA LEU A 114 17.31 -25.96 5.97
C LEU A 114 15.96 -25.27 5.86
N ARG A 115 15.20 -25.19 6.96
CA ARG A 115 13.92 -24.51 7.01
C ARG A 115 14.04 -23.05 6.57
N LYS A 116 15.00 -22.31 7.13
CA LYS A 116 15.21 -20.92 6.77
C LYS A 116 15.70 -20.76 5.32
N ARG A 117 16.55 -21.67 4.84
CA ARG A 117 17.08 -21.62 3.48
C ARG A 117 16.00 -21.86 2.43
N ILE A 118 15.14 -22.83 2.64
CA ILE A 118 14.01 -23.11 1.74
C ILE A 118 13.02 -21.92 1.75
N ALA A 119 12.70 -21.38 2.93
CA ALA A 119 11.83 -20.23 3.06
C ALA A 119 12.36 -19.00 2.32
N LEU A 120 13.67 -18.74 2.40
CA LEU A 120 14.31 -17.63 1.71
C LEU A 120 14.31 -17.81 0.18
N ASP A 121 14.59 -19.03 -0.31
CA ASP A 121 14.55 -19.33 -1.75
C ASP A 121 13.12 -19.17 -2.30
N TRP A 122 12.12 -19.65 -1.56
CA TRP A 122 10.72 -19.47 -1.94
C TRP A 122 10.30 -18.01 -1.89
N TYR A 123 10.73 -17.25 -0.87
CA TYR A 123 10.47 -15.80 -0.76
C TYR A 123 11.04 -15.04 -1.95
N ALA A 124 12.31 -15.26 -2.28
CA ALA A 124 12.96 -14.59 -3.41
C ALA A 124 12.21 -14.86 -4.72
N TRP A 125 11.89 -16.13 -5.00
CA TRP A 125 11.14 -16.49 -6.20
C TRP A 125 9.72 -15.90 -6.23
N LEU A 126 8.99 -15.96 -5.11
CA LEU A 126 7.60 -15.48 -5.05
C LEU A 126 7.53 -13.97 -5.21
N ASN A 127 8.49 -13.25 -4.61
CA ASN A 127 8.63 -11.81 -4.78
C ASN A 127 8.86 -11.45 -6.25
N ASP A 128 9.82 -12.08 -6.91
CA ASP A 128 10.11 -11.83 -8.32
C ASP A 128 8.92 -12.18 -9.22
N TRP A 129 8.25 -13.28 -8.94
CA TRP A 129 7.09 -13.73 -9.72
C TRP A 129 5.92 -12.74 -9.64
N ILE A 130 5.57 -12.25 -8.44
CA ILE A 130 4.49 -11.29 -8.27
C ILE A 130 4.90 -9.90 -8.77
N LEU A 131 6.15 -9.48 -8.52
CA LEU A 131 6.67 -8.19 -8.99
C LEU A 131 6.67 -8.11 -10.51
N ASN A 132 7.08 -9.19 -11.19
CA ASN A 132 7.00 -9.28 -12.65
C ASN A 132 5.56 -9.18 -13.15
N LYS A 133 4.59 -9.87 -12.52
CA LYS A 133 3.16 -9.72 -12.85
C LYS A 133 2.66 -8.29 -12.61
N TYR A 134 3.05 -7.66 -11.52
CA TYR A 134 2.64 -6.31 -11.15
C TYR A 134 3.14 -5.26 -12.13
N LEU A 135 4.39 -5.38 -12.59
CA LEU A 135 4.99 -4.46 -13.56
C LEU A 135 4.65 -4.81 -15.02
N HIS A 136 4.25 -6.07 -15.29
CA HIS A 136 3.94 -6.52 -16.64
C HIS A 136 2.70 -5.82 -17.19
N ASN A 137 2.77 -5.41 -18.49
CA ASN A 137 1.65 -4.82 -19.22
C ASN A 137 0.92 -3.68 -18.47
N ARG A 138 1.67 -2.90 -17.66
CA ARG A 138 1.15 -1.78 -16.84
C ARG A 138 0.05 -2.18 -15.85
N ALA A 139 0.08 -3.42 -15.34
CA ALA A 139 -0.91 -3.90 -14.39
C ALA A 139 -0.95 -3.04 -13.12
N TYR A 140 0.22 -2.52 -12.67
CA TYR A 140 0.33 -1.58 -11.54
C TYR A 140 -0.54 -0.32 -11.71
N TYR A 141 -0.73 0.16 -12.93
CA TYR A 141 -1.58 1.32 -13.21
C TYR A 141 -3.07 0.94 -13.21
N ARG A 142 -3.41 -0.15 -13.90
CA ARG A 142 -4.81 -0.60 -14.05
C ARG A 142 -5.43 -1.07 -12.74
N ILE A 143 -4.64 -1.67 -11.86
CA ILE A 143 -5.14 -2.18 -10.56
C ILE A 143 -5.58 -1.05 -9.62
N ASN A 144 -5.04 0.17 -9.77
CA ASN A 144 -5.45 1.32 -8.98
C ASN A 144 -6.90 1.77 -9.23
N PHE A 145 -7.53 1.31 -10.31
CA PHE A 145 -8.94 1.56 -10.61
C PHE A 145 -9.87 0.47 -10.07
N LYS A 146 -9.33 -0.63 -9.50
CA LYS A 146 -10.12 -1.65 -8.80
C LYS A 146 -10.28 -1.27 -7.33
N SER A 147 -11.52 -1.00 -6.94
CA SER A 147 -11.88 -0.60 -5.55
C SER A 147 -11.57 -1.65 -4.49
N ASP A 148 -11.43 -2.92 -4.89
CA ASP A 148 -11.33 -4.06 -3.99
C ASP A 148 -9.88 -4.39 -3.57
N ILE A 149 -8.89 -3.73 -4.19
CA ILE A 149 -7.47 -3.95 -3.89
C ILE A 149 -6.89 -2.71 -3.22
N ASP A 150 -6.62 -2.84 -1.93
CA ASP A 150 -5.95 -1.83 -1.12
C ASP A 150 -4.43 -2.07 -1.05
N ASN A 151 -3.67 -0.99 -0.96
CA ASN A 151 -2.24 -0.96 -0.64
C ASN A 151 -1.39 -2.07 -1.31
N PRO A 152 -1.22 -2.09 -2.65
CA PRO A 152 -0.42 -3.10 -3.35
C PRO A 152 1.04 -3.17 -2.87
N ASP A 153 1.62 -2.02 -2.51
CA ASP A 153 2.96 -1.87 -1.95
C ASP A 153 3.14 -2.61 -0.62
N GLN A 154 2.15 -2.54 0.27
CA GLN A 154 2.14 -3.27 1.53
C GLN A 154 2.06 -4.78 1.31
N ARG A 155 1.24 -5.24 0.35
CA ARG A 155 1.12 -6.66 0.02
C ARG A 155 2.44 -7.23 -0.50
N LEU A 156 3.14 -6.48 -1.35
CA LEU A 156 4.45 -6.87 -1.88
C LEU A 156 5.55 -6.85 -0.81
N SER A 157 5.60 -5.81 0.02
CA SER A 157 6.72 -5.61 0.95
C SER A 157 6.57 -6.35 2.29
N GLN A 158 5.33 -6.60 2.78
CA GLN A 158 5.10 -7.08 4.14
C GLN A 158 4.39 -8.44 4.23
N GLU A 159 3.75 -8.93 3.15
CA GLU A 159 2.95 -10.15 3.23
C GLU A 159 3.66 -11.38 2.62
N ILE A 160 4.54 -11.19 1.64
CA ILE A 160 5.21 -12.30 0.94
C ILE A 160 6.17 -13.08 1.86
N GLU A 161 7.04 -12.37 2.60
CA GLU A 161 8.01 -13.01 3.50
C GLU A 161 7.34 -13.82 4.62
N PRO A 162 6.34 -13.27 5.36
CA PRO A 162 5.61 -14.04 6.36
C PRO A 162 4.89 -15.27 5.79
N ILE A 163 4.36 -15.20 4.55
CA ILE A 163 3.70 -16.35 3.92
C ILE A 163 4.69 -17.50 3.75
N THR A 164 5.84 -17.27 3.14
CA THR A 164 6.82 -18.31 2.84
C THR A 164 7.48 -18.88 4.09
N SER A 165 7.84 -18.01 5.05
CA SER A 165 8.50 -18.42 6.29
C SER A 165 7.54 -19.16 7.23
N LYS A 166 6.30 -18.66 7.42
CA LYS A 166 5.31 -19.31 8.29
C LYS A 166 4.74 -20.59 7.70
N ALA A 167 4.49 -20.65 6.37
CA ALA A 167 4.01 -21.87 5.74
C ALA A 167 4.99 -23.05 5.97
N LEU A 168 6.28 -22.82 5.76
CA LEU A 168 7.29 -23.86 5.95
C LEU A 168 7.53 -24.15 7.44
N SER A 169 7.47 -23.12 8.30
CA SER A 169 7.55 -23.30 9.75
C SER A 169 6.39 -24.15 10.26
N PHE A 170 5.16 -23.81 9.87
CA PHE A 170 3.97 -24.55 10.22
C PHE A 170 4.06 -26.03 9.81
N PHE A 171 4.48 -26.29 8.56
CA PHE A 171 4.66 -27.67 8.07
C PHE A 171 5.71 -28.44 8.90
N ALA A 172 6.89 -27.82 9.12
CA ALA A 172 7.98 -28.48 9.85
C ALA A 172 7.62 -28.74 11.32
N VAL A 173 7.07 -27.72 12.01
CA VAL A 173 6.67 -27.79 13.42
C VAL A 173 5.50 -28.78 13.60
N ALA A 174 4.52 -28.74 12.70
CA ALA A 174 3.41 -29.71 12.77
C ALA A 174 3.88 -31.14 12.58
N LEU A 175 4.77 -31.40 11.60
CA LEU A 175 5.31 -32.74 11.36
C LEU A 175 6.16 -33.21 12.55
N GLU A 176 7.07 -32.39 13.07
CA GLU A 176 7.93 -32.66 14.20
C GLU A 176 7.10 -33.02 15.44
N ASN A 177 6.17 -32.12 15.83
CA ASN A 177 5.35 -32.32 17.04
C ASN A 177 4.39 -33.52 16.92
N VAL A 178 3.82 -33.81 15.75
CA VAL A 178 2.99 -35.01 15.55
C VAL A 178 3.82 -36.29 15.71
N LEU A 179 5.03 -36.32 15.16
CA LEU A 179 5.95 -37.43 15.30
C LEU A 179 6.41 -37.60 16.75
N ASP A 180 6.76 -36.54 17.45
CA ASP A 180 7.12 -36.55 18.86
C ASP A 180 5.97 -37.06 19.74
N MET A 181 4.75 -36.55 19.50
CA MET A 181 3.56 -37.03 20.23
C MET A 181 3.35 -38.55 20.05
N ILE A 182 3.43 -39.04 18.82
CA ILE A 182 3.30 -40.49 18.56
C ILE A 182 4.41 -41.25 19.27
N THR A 183 5.65 -40.84 19.13
CA THR A 183 6.83 -41.50 19.66
C THR A 183 6.78 -41.58 21.19
N PHE A 184 6.54 -40.43 21.86
CA PHE A 184 6.53 -40.38 23.32
C PHE A 184 5.26 -41.02 23.93
N LEU A 185 4.12 -40.99 23.21
CA LEU A 185 2.94 -41.73 23.62
C LEU A 185 3.19 -43.25 23.57
N VAL A 186 3.87 -43.79 22.54
CA VAL A 186 4.25 -45.20 22.43
C VAL A 186 5.22 -45.60 23.55
N ILE A 187 6.22 -44.74 23.87
CA ILE A 187 7.14 -44.99 24.98
C ILE A 187 6.37 -45.02 26.32
N LEU A 188 5.48 -44.06 26.59
CA LEU A 188 4.65 -44.04 27.79
C LEU A 188 3.75 -45.28 27.88
N TRP A 189 3.12 -45.69 26.76
CA TRP A 189 2.26 -46.85 26.71
C TRP A 189 3.03 -48.15 27.02
N SER A 190 4.29 -48.27 26.58
CA SER A 190 5.16 -49.42 26.88
C SER A 190 5.56 -49.52 28.36
N ILE A 191 5.56 -48.40 29.10
CA ILE A 191 5.87 -48.38 30.53
C ILE A 191 4.59 -48.61 31.36
N SER A 192 3.53 -47.85 31.07
CA SER A 192 2.25 -47.96 31.76
C SER A 192 1.12 -47.38 30.90
N SER A 193 0.18 -48.23 30.48
CA SER A 193 -1.00 -47.79 29.70
C SER A 193 -1.90 -46.83 30.50
N SER A 194 -2.02 -47.04 31.82
CA SER A 194 -2.82 -46.17 32.69
C SER A 194 -2.28 -44.74 32.74
N VAL A 195 -0.94 -44.61 32.87
CA VAL A 195 -0.28 -43.27 32.85
C VAL A 195 -0.48 -42.58 31.51
N ALA A 196 -0.32 -43.36 30.39
CA ALA A 196 -0.50 -42.79 29.06
C ALA A 196 -1.93 -42.25 28.85
N ILE A 197 -2.96 -42.99 29.23
CA ILE A 197 -4.37 -42.57 29.08
C ILE A 197 -4.65 -41.31 29.93
N ILE A 198 -4.25 -41.32 31.22
CA ILE A 198 -4.51 -40.22 32.12
C ILE A 198 -3.78 -38.97 31.65
N LEU A 199 -2.53 -39.11 31.17
CA LEU A 199 -1.76 -37.99 30.61
C LEU A 199 -2.43 -37.40 29.38
N VAL A 200 -2.91 -38.22 28.45
CA VAL A 200 -3.63 -37.73 27.26
C VAL A 200 -4.87 -36.93 27.67
N VAL A 201 -5.69 -37.43 28.58
CA VAL A 201 -6.88 -36.72 29.07
C VAL A 201 -6.48 -35.41 29.75
N TRP A 202 -5.47 -35.42 30.62
CA TRP A 202 -4.96 -34.23 31.29
C TRP A 202 -4.44 -33.19 30.31
N THR A 203 -3.69 -33.65 29.30
CA THR A 203 -3.10 -32.76 28.29
C THR A 203 -4.19 -32.14 27.42
N ILE A 204 -5.22 -32.87 27.03
CA ILE A 204 -6.37 -32.34 26.32
C ILE A 204 -7.08 -31.26 27.15
N LEU A 205 -7.34 -31.53 28.43
CA LEU A 205 -7.99 -30.57 29.33
C LEU A 205 -7.20 -29.27 29.47
N GLY A 206 -5.89 -29.37 29.72
CA GLY A 206 -4.99 -28.22 29.83
C GLY A 206 -4.94 -27.39 28.55
N ASN A 207 -4.94 -28.06 27.38
CA ASN A 207 -4.90 -27.35 26.10
C ASN A 207 -6.24 -26.67 25.76
N VAL A 208 -7.39 -27.18 26.19
CA VAL A 208 -8.67 -26.47 26.06
C VAL A 208 -8.62 -25.14 26.82
N ILE A 209 -8.03 -25.13 28.01
CA ILE A 209 -7.83 -23.89 28.79
C ILE A 209 -6.82 -22.96 28.11
N ALA A 210 -5.71 -23.51 27.60
CA ALA A 210 -4.70 -22.74 26.86
C ALA A 210 -5.26 -22.07 25.59
N ILE A 211 -6.14 -22.75 24.86
CA ILE A 211 -6.84 -22.19 23.69
C ILE A 211 -7.67 -20.95 24.09
N TYR A 212 -8.38 -21.01 25.21
CA TYR A 212 -9.17 -19.88 25.69
C TYR A 212 -8.27 -18.66 25.99
N PHE A 213 -7.14 -18.84 26.69
CA PHE A 213 -6.19 -17.78 26.93
C PHE A 213 -5.58 -17.20 25.64
N ASN A 214 -5.17 -18.08 24.71
CA ASN A 214 -4.56 -17.68 23.46
C ASN A 214 -5.53 -16.89 22.56
N GLN A 215 -6.81 -17.26 22.51
CA GLN A 215 -7.81 -16.53 21.75
C GLN A 215 -8.01 -15.09 22.28
N ALA A 216 -8.07 -14.92 23.62
CA ALA A 216 -8.17 -13.61 24.23
C ALA A 216 -6.92 -12.76 23.95
N LEU A 217 -5.73 -13.34 24.08
CA LEU A 217 -4.45 -12.67 23.83
C LEU A 217 -4.30 -12.27 22.35
N ASN A 218 -4.69 -13.13 21.42
CA ASN A 218 -4.65 -12.85 19.98
C ASN A 218 -5.55 -11.67 19.61
N LYS A 219 -6.76 -11.59 20.21
CA LYS A 219 -7.67 -10.45 19.98
C LYS A 219 -7.06 -9.13 20.46
N ILE A 220 -6.45 -9.13 21.65
CA ILE A 220 -5.79 -7.93 22.21
C ILE A 220 -4.57 -7.55 21.35
N THR A 221 -3.80 -8.53 20.88
CA THR A 221 -2.64 -8.28 20.02
C THR A 221 -3.05 -7.67 18.68
N GLN A 222 -4.17 -8.11 18.09
CA GLN A 222 -4.71 -7.49 16.86
C GLN A 222 -5.13 -6.03 17.10
N GLU A 223 -5.83 -5.76 18.21
CA GLU A 223 -6.20 -4.39 18.62
C GLU A 223 -4.96 -3.50 18.83
N GLU A 224 -3.93 -4.02 19.49
CA GLU A 224 -2.65 -3.31 19.69
C GLU A 224 -1.97 -2.96 18.37
N LEU A 225 -1.93 -3.89 17.42
CA LEU A 225 -1.35 -3.66 16.09
C LEU A 225 -2.09 -2.56 15.32
N GLU A 226 -3.41 -2.54 15.36
CA GLU A 226 -4.23 -1.49 14.75
C GLU A 226 -3.96 -0.13 15.40
N LEU A 227 -3.93 -0.07 16.73
CA LEU A 227 -3.64 1.17 17.46
C LEU A 227 -2.22 1.67 17.19
N LYS A 228 -1.24 0.77 17.07
CA LYS A 228 0.14 1.09 16.69
C LYS A 228 0.23 1.64 15.26
N ALA A 229 -0.50 1.06 14.32
CA ALA A 229 -0.59 1.58 12.96
C ALA A 229 -1.19 2.99 12.93
N ASN A 230 -2.27 3.23 13.69
CA ASN A 230 -2.89 4.55 13.82
C ASN A 230 -1.95 5.60 14.45
N TYR A 231 -1.13 5.19 15.41
CA TYR A 231 -0.11 6.06 16.02
C TYR A 231 1.01 6.39 15.03
N ASN A 232 1.55 5.39 14.33
CA ASN A 232 2.57 5.58 13.30
C ASN A 232 2.09 6.47 12.16
N TYR A 233 0.84 6.31 11.74
CA TYR A 233 0.23 7.18 10.74
C TYR A 233 0.22 8.64 11.18
N ALA A 234 -0.12 8.93 12.46
CA ALA A 234 -0.10 10.29 12.98
C ALA A 234 1.31 10.91 12.97
N LEU A 235 2.33 10.13 13.33
CA LEU A 235 3.73 10.59 13.27
C LEU A 235 4.19 10.88 11.84
N THR A 236 3.82 10.00 10.90
CA THR A 236 4.11 10.19 9.47
C THR A 236 3.39 11.42 8.92
N HIS A 237 2.15 11.67 9.37
CA HIS A 237 1.39 12.85 8.98
C HIS A 237 2.10 14.14 9.38
N ILE A 238 2.60 14.23 10.63
CA ILE A 238 3.39 15.39 11.09
C ILE A 238 4.64 15.58 10.24
N ARG A 239 5.39 14.51 10.01
CA ARG A 239 6.61 14.59 9.19
C ARG A 239 6.34 15.14 7.80
N ASN A 240 5.25 14.68 7.18
CA ASN A 240 4.90 15.08 5.81
C ASN A 240 4.33 16.49 5.71
N HIS A 241 3.83 17.05 6.82
CA HIS A 241 3.22 18.40 6.88
C HIS A 241 3.96 19.33 7.85
N ALA A 242 5.23 19.04 8.15
CA ALA A 242 6.02 19.76 9.15
C ALA A 242 6.05 21.28 8.91
N GLU A 243 6.23 21.71 7.67
CA GLU A 243 6.25 23.11 7.28
C GLU A 243 4.89 23.79 7.54
N SER A 244 3.79 23.15 7.16
CA SER A 244 2.44 23.68 7.40
C SER A 244 2.14 23.81 8.89
N ILE A 245 2.52 22.80 9.69
CA ILE A 245 2.32 22.80 11.13
C ILE A 245 3.12 23.96 11.76
N ALA A 246 4.37 24.14 11.33
CA ALA A 246 5.22 25.24 11.80
C ALA A 246 4.66 26.62 11.44
N PHE A 247 4.09 26.79 10.23
CA PHE A 247 3.45 28.06 9.83
C PHE A 247 2.20 28.40 10.64
N PHE A 248 1.46 27.36 11.09
CA PHE A 248 0.25 27.55 11.89
C PHE A 248 0.52 27.53 13.41
N GLU A 249 1.79 27.35 13.86
CA GLU A 249 2.16 27.18 15.27
C GLU A 249 1.31 26.10 15.96
N GLY A 250 1.06 24.99 15.21
CA GLY A 250 0.10 23.94 15.57
C GLY A 250 0.62 22.86 16.51
N GLU A 251 1.86 22.96 17.05
CA GLU A 251 2.56 21.90 17.79
C GLU A 251 1.77 21.38 18.98
N ASN A 252 1.12 22.27 19.74
CA ASN A 252 0.34 21.87 20.91
C ASN A 252 -0.90 21.05 20.53
N GLN A 253 -1.54 21.38 19.42
CA GLN A 253 -2.71 20.66 18.95
C GLN A 253 -2.31 19.27 18.43
N GLU A 254 -1.23 19.19 17.67
CA GLU A 254 -0.69 17.94 17.17
C GLU A 254 -0.20 17.04 18.30
N LEU A 255 0.48 17.60 19.30
CA LEU A 255 0.90 16.87 20.51
C LEU A 255 -0.31 16.24 21.21
N ASN A 256 -1.40 16.96 21.40
CA ASN A 256 -2.62 16.44 22.02
C ASN A 256 -3.23 15.28 21.20
N ILE A 257 -3.19 15.37 19.87
CA ILE A 257 -3.69 14.32 18.97
C ILE A 257 -2.84 13.06 19.13
N ILE A 258 -1.51 13.21 19.11
CA ILE A 258 -0.56 12.10 19.25
C ILE A 258 -0.70 11.45 20.62
N GLN A 259 -0.69 12.23 21.73
CA GLN A 259 -0.82 11.71 23.09
C GLN A 259 -2.11 10.92 23.28
N ARG A 260 -3.22 11.38 22.72
CA ARG A 260 -4.50 10.66 22.78
C ARG A 260 -4.42 9.30 22.06
N ARG A 261 -3.74 9.22 20.90
CA ARG A 261 -3.53 7.96 20.17
C ARG A 261 -2.57 7.04 20.92
N PHE A 262 -1.48 7.60 21.44
CA PHE A 262 -0.50 6.88 22.25
C PHE A 262 -1.10 6.30 23.52
N ASN A 263 -1.92 7.06 24.25
CA ASN A 263 -2.58 6.59 25.46
C ASN A 263 -3.50 5.38 25.18
N LYS A 264 -4.23 5.38 24.06
CA LYS A 264 -5.03 4.22 23.65
C LYS A 264 -4.16 2.99 23.39
N LEU A 265 -3.01 3.17 22.71
CA LEU A 265 -2.04 2.10 22.50
C LEU A 265 -1.48 1.58 23.83
N LEU A 266 -1.13 2.49 24.75
CA LEU A 266 -0.59 2.15 26.07
C LEU A 266 -1.61 1.35 26.91
N ASP A 267 -2.88 1.72 26.88
CA ASP A 267 -3.93 1.01 27.60
C ASP A 267 -4.19 -0.39 27.03
N SER A 268 -4.08 -0.57 25.70
CA SER A 268 -4.13 -1.91 25.08
C SER A 268 -2.91 -2.75 25.47
N ALA A 269 -1.71 -2.15 25.46
CA ALA A 269 -0.48 -2.82 25.87
C ALA A 269 -0.52 -3.26 27.36
N LYS A 270 -1.08 -2.44 28.27
CA LYS A 270 -1.27 -2.82 29.67
C LYS A 270 -2.19 -4.04 29.79
N ARG A 271 -3.33 -4.04 29.09
CA ARG A 271 -4.24 -5.20 29.09
C ARG A 271 -3.55 -6.46 28.57
N LYS A 272 -2.71 -6.32 27.53
CA LYS A 272 -1.92 -7.43 27.01
C LYS A 272 -0.99 -8.02 28.06
N ILE A 273 -0.23 -7.19 28.78
CA ILE A 273 0.68 -7.61 29.83
C ILE A 273 -0.07 -8.39 30.93
N ASP A 274 -1.26 -7.96 31.33
CA ASP A 274 -2.07 -8.67 32.33
C ASP A 274 -2.52 -10.06 31.84
N TRP A 275 -2.90 -10.19 30.57
CA TRP A 275 -3.24 -11.49 29.98
C TRP A 275 -2.01 -12.38 29.76
N GLU A 276 -0.87 -11.84 29.33
CA GLU A 276 0.39 -12.57 29.20
C GLU A 276 0.84 -13.12 30.56
N ARG A 277 0.73 -12.31 31.63
CA ARG A 277 1.02 -12.78 32.98
C ARG A 277 0.13 -13.96 33.37
N GLY A 278 -1.18 -13.88 33.12
CA GLY A 278 -2.11 -14.97 33.39
C GLY A 278 -1.77 -16.25 32.61
N THR A 279 -1.47 -16.10 31.33
CA THR A 279 -1.08 -17.21 30.46
C THR A 279 0.23 -17.86 30.91
N GLU A 280 1.23 -17.06 31.31
CA GLU A 280 2.53 -17.57 31.79
C GLU A 280 2.40 -18.34 33.12
N ILE A 281 1.63 -17.79 34.06
CA ILE A 281 1.38 -18.48 35.36
C ILE A 281 0.67 -19.82 35.10
N PHE A 282 -0.36 -19.84 34.24
CA PHE A 282 -1.05 -21.07 33.88
C PHE A 282 -0.12 -22.07 33.21
N SER A 283 0.66 -21.65 32.21
CA SER A 283 1.56 -22.52 31.44
C SER A 283 2.62 -23.18 32.35
N ARG A 284 3.28 -22.38 33.20
CA ARG A 284 4.28 -22.90 34.16
C ARG A 284 3.67 -23.82 35.20
N GLY A 285 2.52 -23.44 35.76
CA GLY A 285 1.78 -24.28 36.70
C GLY A 285 1.35 -25.60 36.10
N TYR A 286 0.87 -25.57 34.88
CA TYR A 286 0.47 -26.77 34.13
C TYR A 286 1.65 -27.70 33.85
N GLN A 287 2.80 -27.19 33.39
CA GLN A 287 4.02 -27.96 33.18
C GLN A 287 4.54 -28.59 34.47
N ALA A 288 4.57 -27.84 35.57
CA ALA A 288 4.95 -28.36 36.87
C ALA A 288 3.99 -29.48 37.34
N ALA A 289 2.69 -29.31 37.13
CA ALA A 289 1.70 -30.32 37.47
C ALA A 289 1.90 -31.63 36.69
N ILE A 290 2.28 -31.59 35.40
CA ILE A 290 2.58 -32.80 34.60
C ILE A 290 3.73 -33.59 35.22
N GLN A 291 4.81 -32.92 35.65
CA GLN A 291 5.96 -33.57 36.27
C GLN A 291 5.56 -34.25 37.61
N VAL A 292 4.91 -33.52 38.49
CA VAL A 292 4.46 -34.04 39.80
C VAL A 292 3.49 -35.20 39.60
N PHE A 293 2.54 -35.05 38.67
CA PHE A 293 1.51 -36.05 38.42
C PHE A 293 2.08 -37.40 37.97
N THR A 294 3.09 -37.39 37.11
CA THR A 294 3.77 -38.62 36.63
C THR A 294 4.44 -39.32 37.84
N PHE A 295 5.10 -38.61 38.75
CA PHE A 295 5.67 -39.21 39.96
C PHE A 295 4.61 -39.77 40.91
N VAL A 296 3.49 -39.08 41.08
CA VAL A 296 2.39 -39.51 41.98
C VAL A 296 1.82 -40.87 41.53
N ILE A 297 1.74 -41.12 40.18
CA ILE A 297 1.20 -42.38 39.67
C ILE A 297 2.26 -43.49 39.64
N LEU A 298 3.47 -43.20 39.18
CA LEU A 298 4.51 -44.21 39.02
C LEU A 298 5.30 -44.51 40.30
N GLY A 299 5.38 -43.56 41.20
CA GLY A 299 6.09 -43.73 42.48
C GLY A 299 5.57 -44.90 43.33
N PRO A 300 4.27 -45.05 43.59
CA PRO A 300 3.70 -46.19 44.25
C PRO A 300 3.95 -47.51 43.53
N LEU A 301 3.87 -47.54 42.21
CA LEU A 301 4.15 -48.74 41.38
C LEU A 301 5.60 -49.18 41.52
N TYR A 302 6.55 -48.27 41.55
CA TYR A 302 7.96 -48.54 41.79
C TYR A 302 8.21 -49.03 43.24
N ILE A 303 7.66 -48.38 44.27
CA ILE A 303 7.86 -48.69 45.69
C ILE A 303 7.29 -50.08 46.00
N ASN A 304 6.12 -50.46 45.42
CA ASN A 304 5.48 -51.77 45.63
C ASN A 304 6.10 -52.86 44.78
N SER A 305 7.20 -52.65 44.08
CA SER A 305 7.95 -53.62 43.30
C SER A 305 7.13 -54.27 42.17
N GLU A 306 6.26 -53.52 41.51
CA GLU A 306 5.42 -54.00 40.40
C GLU A 306 6.18 -54.11 39.05
N GLY A 307 7.51 -54.38 39.08
CA GLY A 307 8.30 -54.66 37.89
C GLY A 307 8.73 -53.42 37.09
N ILE A 308 8.62 -52.22 37.63
CA ILE A 308 9.07 -50.96 36.99
C ILE A 308 10.40 -50.50 37.60
N SER A 309 11.42 -50.20 36.75
CA SER A 309 12.71 -49.67 37.19
C SER A 309 12.60 -48.17 37.51
N PHE A 310 13.52 -47.63 38.35
CA PHE A 310 13.58 -46.18 38.58
C PHE A 310 13.94 -45.40 37.32
N GLY A 311 14.76 -45.96 36.44
CA GLY A 311 15.05 -45.39 35.16
C GLY A 311 13.79 -45.24 34.28
N GLN A 312 12.89 -46.21 34.33
CA GLN A 312 11.59 -46.15 33.64
C GLN A 312 10.68 -45.07 34.18
N VAL A 313 10.71 -44.80 35.50
CA VAL A 313 9.99 -43.64 36.08
C VAL A 313 10.53 -42.34 35.51
N GLY A 314 11.86 -42.17 35.47
CA GLY A 314 12.52 -40.98 34.86
C GLY A 314 12.20 -40.85 33.39
N GLN A 315 12.23 -41.96 32.63
CA GLN A 315 11.87 -41.98 31.21
C GLN A 315 10.41 -41.57 30.97
N ALA A 316 9.49 -42.06 31.79
CA ALA A 316 8.09 -41.69 31.71
C ALA A 316 7.85 -40.21 32.00
N CYS A 317 8.57 -39.63 33.01
CA CYS A 317 8.51 -38.19 33.26
C CYS A 317 9.00 -37.32 32.09
N LEU A 318 10.11 -37.73 31.47
CA LEU A 318 10.65 -37.09 30.28
C LEU A 318 9.65 -37.19 29.10
N ALA A 319 9.16 -38.42 28.82
CA ALA A 319 8.21 -38.65 27.73
C ALA A 319 6.89 -37.90 27.92
N ALA A 320 6.36 -37.83 29.15
CA ALA A 320 5.18 -37.05 29.49
C ALA A 320 5.36 -35.56 29.22
N ASN A 321 6.51 -35.04 29.59
CA ASN A 321 6.82 -33.63 29.39
C ASN A 321 6.97 -33.29 27.88
N LEU A 322 7.69 -34.15 27.13
CA LEU A 322 7.87 -33.96 25.69
C LEU A 322 6.54 -34.06 24.91
N PHE A 323 5.69 -35.03 25.27
CA PHE A 323 4.35 -35.18 24.69
C PHE A 323 3.50 -33.92 24.94
N ALA A 324 3.48 -33.43 26.18
CA ALA A 324 2.69 -32.26 26.52
C ALA A 324 3.22 -30.98 25.85
N THR A 325 4.56 -30.83 25.76
CA THR A 325 5.19 -29.72 25.07
C THR A 325 4.89 -29.75 23.59
N ALA A 326 5.00 -30.89 22.93
CA ALA A 326 4.70 -31.05 21.52
C ALA A 326 3.24 -30.68 21.18
N LEU A 327 2.28 -31.10 22.03
CA LEU A 327 0.88 -30.73 21.84
C LEU A 327 0.64 -29.23 22.07
N ALA A 328 1.28 -28.64 23.08
CA ALA A 328 1.16 -27.21 23.38
C ALA A 328 1.75 -26.35 22.24
N GLU A 329 2.90 -26.73 21.68
CA GLU A 329 3.50 -26.06 20.53
C GLU A 329 2.63 -26.17 19.27
N LEU A 330 2.06 -27.34 19.00
CA LEU A 330 1.16 -27.57 17.88
C LEU A 330 -0.08 -26.64 17.98
N ILE A 331 -0.68 -26.55 19.16
CA ILE A 331 -1.84 -25.67 19.39
C ILE A 331 -1.45 -24.19 19.28
N SER A 332 -0.29 -23.79 19.79
CA SER A 332 0.21 -22.44 19.65
C SER A 332 0.42 -22.05 18.19
N GLU A 333 0.96 -22.94 17.37
CA GLU A 333 1.16 -22.71 15.95
C GLU A 333 -0.18 -22.58 15.20
N PHE A 334 -1.19 -23.39 15.54
CA PHE A 334 -2.55 -23.19 15.02
C PHE A 334 -3.17 -21.86 15.46
N GLY A 335 -2.86 -21.38 16.66
CA GLY A 335 -3.33 -20.06 17.15
C GLY A 335 -2.84 -18.90 16.31
N THR A 336 -1.66 -18.97 15.70
CA THR A 336 -1.10 -17.93 14.80
C THR A 336 -1.60 -18.04 13.36
N SER A 337 -2.33 -19.10 13.02
CA SER A 337 -2.77 -19.40 11.66
C SER A 337 -3.78 -18.37 11.08
N ALA A 338 -4.54 -17.68 11.92
CA ALA A 338 -5.52 -16.68 11.47
C ALA A 338 -4.87 -15.51 10.71
N GLN A 339 -3.74 -15.00 11.20
CA GLN A 339 -2.99 -13.94 10.53
C GLN A 339 -2.35 -14.46 9.25
N PHE A 340 -1.81 -15.66 9.28
CA PHE A 340 -1.27 -16.34 8.10
C PHE A 340 -2.34 -16.54 7.02
N SER A 341 -3.53 -17.00 7.41
CA SER A 341 -4.67 -17.15 6.50
C SER A 341 -5.05 -15.83 5.82
N SER A 342 -5.08 -14.72 6.58
CA SER A 342 -5.35 -13.41 6.03
C SER A 342 -4.30 -12.97 4.99
N TYR A 343 -3.02 -13.19 5.26
CA TYR A 343 -1.95 -12.85 4.29
C TYR A 343 -2.08 -13.67 3.01
N VAL A 344 -2.33 -14.98 3.13
CA VAL A 344 -2.51 -15.88 1.98
C VAL A 344 -3.71 -15.46 1.14
N GLU A 345 -4.84 -15.14 1.78
CA GLU A 345 -6.06 -14.71 1.10
C GLU A 345 -5.84 -13.38 0.36
N ARG A 346 -5.28 -12.37 1.02
CA ARG A 346 -5.00 -11.06 0.43
C ARG A 346 -4.04 -11.16 -0.75
N LEU A 347 -2.96 -11.92 -0.63
CA LEU A 347 -2.00 -12.12 -1.72
C LEU A 347 -2.60 -12.92 -2.88
N SER A 348 -3.45 -13.91 -2.60
CA SER A 348 -4.19 -14.67 -3.60
C SER A 348 -5.15 -13.79 -4.39
N GLN A 349 -5.96 -12.97 -3.71
CA GLN A 349 -6.85 -11.97 -4.32
C GLN A 349 -6.07 -10.97 -5.18
N PHE A 350 -4.91 -10.52 -4.70
CA PHE A 350 -4.05 -9.61 -5.45
C PHE A 350 -3.51 -10.27 -6.72
N SER A 351 -2.99 -11.50 -6.64
CA SER A 351 -2.50 -12.25 -7.80
C SER A 351 -3.60 -12.50 -8.83
N GLN A 352 -4.82 -12.83 -8.40
CA GLN A 352 -5.97 -13.00 -9.29
C GLN A 352 -6.38 -11.68 -9.95
N ALA A 353 -6.45 -10.60 -9.18
CA ALA A 353 -6.77 -9.27 -9.72
C ALA A 353 -5.75 -8.79 -10.76
N LEU A 354 -4.46 -9.10 -10.55
CA LEU A 354 -3.42 -8.85 -11.55
C LEU A 354 -3.66 -9.65 -12.84
N GLU A 355 -4.01 -10.91 -12.74
CA GLU A 355 -4.31 -11.75 -13.92
C GLU A 355 -5.55 -11.27 -14.67
N GLU A 356 -6.59 -10.85 -13.97
CA GLU A 356 -7.79 -10.29 -14.59
C GLU A 356 -7.50 -8.97 -15.31
N VAL A 357 -6.68 -8.10 -14.71
CA VAL A 357 -6.29 -6.82 -15.31
C VAL A 357 -5.40 -7.02 -16.54
N ILE A 358 -4.59 -8.07 -16.57
CA ILE A 358 -3.74 -8.41 -17.72
C ILE A 358 -4.59 -9.00 -18.85
N LYS A 359 -5.59 -9.82 -18.54
CA LYS A 359 -6.55 -10.36 -19.52
C LYS A 359 -7.59 -9.29 -19.82
N GLN A 360 -7.47 -8.62 -20.96
CA GLN A 360 -8.50 -7.64 -21.37
C GLN A 360 -9.85 -8.35 -21.62
N PRO A 361 -10.98 -7.76 -21.15
CA PRO A 361 -12.29 -8.30 -21.50
C PRO A 361 -12.54 -8.11 -23.01
N GLU A 362 -12.87 -9.19 -23.69
CA GLU A 362 -13.05 -9.23 -25.17
C GLU A 362 -14.27 -8.45 -25.69
N ASN A 363 -15.16 -7.97 -24.81
CA ASN A 363 -16.49 -7.47 -25.18
C ASN A 363 -16.73 -5.96 -24.93
N LEU A 364 -15.72 -5.18 -24.55
CA LEU A 364 -15.91 -3.74 -24.33
C LEU A 364 -15.50 -2.94 -25.57
N SER A 365 -16.26 -1.87 -25.84
CA SER A 365 -15.93 -0.91 -26.89
C SER A 365 -14.60 -0.24 -26.57
N THR A 366 -13.61 -0.40 -27.45
CA THR A 366 -12.27 0.15 -27.24
C THR A 366 -11.81 0.94 -28.46
N ILE A 367 -11.11 2.07 -28.18
CA ILE A 367 -10.42 2.84 -29.21
C ILE A 367 -9.32 1.97 -29.82
N LYS A 368 -9.35 1.77 -31.15
CA LYS A 368 -8.33 1.01 -31.88
C LYS A 368 -7.09 1.86 -32.07
N THR A 369 -5.97 1.42 -31.51
CA THR A 369 -4.67 2.09 -31.74
C THR A 369 -3.95 1.46 -32.92
N ILE A 370 -3.47 2.30 -33.85
CA ILE A 370 -2.65 1.92 -34.99
C ILE A 370 -1.29 2.59 -34.81
N GLU A 371 -0.21 1.82 -34.97
CA GLU A 371 1.16 2.34 -34.84
C GLU A 371 1.70 2.71 -36.22
N GLU A 372 1.80 4.02 -36.46
CA GLU A 372 2.35 4.61 -37.68
C GLU A 372 3.14 5.87 -37.30
N ASN A 373 4.01 6.33 -38.20
CA ASN A 373 4.87 7.50 -37.99
C ASN A 373 4.13 8.85 -38.17
N GLN A 374 2.87 8.89 -37.75
CA GLN A 374 2.00 10.06 -37.79
C GLN A 374 1.12 10.08 -36.55
N PHE A 375 0.49 11.22 -36.28
CA PHE A 375 -0.45 11.35 -35.18
C PHE A 375 -1.81 11.84 -35.68
N SER A 376 -2.86 11.02 -35.49
CA SER A 376 -4.23 11.43 -35.75
C SER A 376 -5.26 10.75 -34.86
N PHE A 377 -6.35 11.46 -34.64
CA PHE A 377 -7.62 10.91 -34.16
C PHE A 377 -8.58 10.79 -35.34
N GLU A 378 -9.23 9.64 -35.48
CA GLU A 378 -10.22 9.38 -36.51
C GLU A 378 -11.52 8.92 -35.83
N ASP A 379 -12.51 9.81 -35.82
CA ASP A 379 -13.83 9.62 -35.17
C ASP A 379 -13.75 9.05 -33.76
N VAL A 380 -12.83 9.57 -32.96
CA VAL A 380 -12.59 9.09 -31.59
C VAL A 380 -13.61 9.68 -30.65
N THR A 381 -14.40 8.80 -30.02
CA THR A 381 -15.21 9.12 -28.86
C THR A 381 -14.55 8.51 -27.63
N LEU A 382 -14.03 9.35 -26.74
CA LEU A 382 -13.34 8.95 -25.50
C LEU A 382 -14.31 8.95 -24.33
N GLN A 383 -14.34 7.84 -23.57
CA GLN A 383 -15.14 7.68 -22.37
C GLN A 383 -14.25 7.48 -21.14
N THR A 384 -14.84 7.64 -19.96
CA THR A 384 -14.19 7.23 -18.70
C THR A 384 -14.01 5.71 -18.66
N PRO A 385 -13.02 5.18 -17.88
CA PRO A 385 -12.76 3.73 -17.82
C PRO A 385 -13.92 2.86 -17.36
N ASP A 386 -14.90 3.45 -16.64
CA ASP A 386 -16.17 2.85 -16.23
C ASP A 386 -17.28 2.95 -17.27
N TYR A 387 -17.02 3.62 -18.42
CA TYR A 387 -17.99 3.89 -19.50
C TYR A 387 -19.20 4.76 -19.13
N GLU A 388 -19.17 5.44 -17.98
CA GLU A 388 -20.30 6.24 -17.50
C GLU A 388 -20.39 7.62 -18.15
N GLN A 389 -19.24 8.21 -18.53
CA GLN A 389 -19.19 9.58 -19.05
C GLN A 389 -18.44 9.68 -20.37
N VAL A 390 -19.00 10.41 -21.33
CA VAL A 390 -18.34 10.79 -22.58
C VAL A 390 -17.51 12.06 -22.32
N ILE A 391 -16.21 11.98 -22.59
CA ILE A 391 -15.25 13.06 -22.40
C ILE A 391 -15.14 13.93 -23.65
N VAL A 392 -14.96 13.29 -24.80
CA VAL A 392 -14.89 13.93 -26.13
C VAL A 392 -15.63 13.06 -27.11
N GLU A 393 -16.38 13.65 -28.01
CA GLU A 393 -17.21 12.94 -28.99
C GLU A 393 -16.73 13.22 -30.43
N ASN A 394 -16.59 12.14 -31.23
CA ASN A 394 -16.25 12.19 -32.67
C ASN A 394 -15.02 13.06 -32.99
N LEU A 395 -13.98 13.00 -32.17
CA LEU A 395 -12.75 13.78 -32.39
C LEU A 395 -12.01 13.29 -33.64
N SER A 396 -11.83 14.20 -34.58
CA SER A 396 -11.08 13.93 -35.84
C SER A 396 -10.09 15.08 -36.05
N LEU A 397 -8.80 14.80 -35.93
CA LEU A 397 -7.71 15.74 -36.20
C LEU A 397 -6.41 14.99 -36.55
N SER A 398 -5.51 15.67 -37.26
CA SER A 398 -4.17 15.14 -37.58
C SER A 398 -3.12 16.23 -37.31
N VAL A 399 -1.99 15.83 -36.75
CA VAL A 399 -0.83 16.69 -36.48
C VAL A 399 0.32 16.22 -37.35
N GLN A 400 0.80 17.13 -38.22
CA GLN A 400 1.91 16.80 -39.11
C GLN A 400 3.26 16.74 -38.34
N PRO A 401 4.22 15.95 -38.79
CA PRO A 401 5.54 15.88 -38.20
C PRO A 401 6.19 17.27 -38.03
N GLY A 402 6.75 17.54 -36.85
CA GLY A 402 7.38 18.81 -36.51
C GLY A 402 6.42 19.95 -36.11
N GLN A 403 5.09 19.71 -36.13
CA GLN A 403 4.11 20.69 -35.68
C GLN A 403 3.82 20.55 -34.15
N GLY A 404 3.38 21.68 -33.58
CA GLY A 404 2.89 21.74 -32.18
C GLY A 404 1.38 21.90 -32.11
N LEU A 405 0.71 21.08 -31.29
CA LEU A 405 -0.71 21.20 -30.94
C LEU A 405 -0.85 21.62 -29.48
N LEU A 406 -1.53 22.71 -29.21
CA LEU A 406 -1.86 23.16 -27.85
C LEU A 406 -3.30 22.76 -27.50
N ILE A 407 -3.49 22.00 -26.42
CA ILE A 407 -4.81 21.63 -25.89
C ILE A 407 -5.16 22.59 -24.77
N VAL A 408 -6.26 23.32 -24.96
CA VAL A 408 -6.79 24.30 -24.00
C VAL A 408 -8.21 23.94 -23.58
N GLY A 409 -8.71 24.59 -22.55
CA GLY A 409 -10.07 24.41 -22.02
C GLY A 409 -10.12 24.45 -20.49
N PRO A 410 -11.29 24.62 -19.87
CA PRO A 410 -11.45 24.67 -18.43
C PRO A 410 -10.93 23.44 -17.71
N SER A 411 -10.68 23.55 -16.41
CA SER A 411 -10.30 22.38 -15.59
C SER A 411 -11.42 21.34 -15.58
N GLY A 412 -11.07 20.05 -15.55
CA GLY A 412 -12.04 18.93 -15.52
C GLY A 412 -12.66 18.58 -16.90
N ARG A 413 -12.28 19.21 -18.00
CA ARG A 413 -12.83 18.94 -19.36
C ARG A 413 -12.11 17.83 -20.12
N GLY A 414 -11.35 16.97 -19.44
CA GLY A 414 -10.77 15.79 -20.06
C GLY A 414 -9.43 15.99 -20.77
N LYS A 415 -8.75 17.13 -20.64
CA LYS A 415 -7.43 17.37 -21.25
C LYS A 415 -6.44 16.25 -20.91
N SER A 416 -6.22 15.98 -19.62
CA SER A 416 -5.33 14.89 -19.20
C SER A 416 -5.89 13.50 -19.52
N SER A 417 -7.22 13.33 -19.67
CA SER A 417 -7.82 12.07 -20.11
C SER A 417 -7.48 11.78 -21.57
N LEU A 418 -7.48 12.82 -22.42
CA LEU A 418 -7.05 12.69 -23.81
C LEU A 418 -5.57 12.29 -23.91
N LEU A 419 -4.70 12.89 -23.08
CA LEU A 419 -3.29 12.47 -22.99
C LEU A 419 -3.14 11.02 -22.51
N ARG A 420 -3.96 10.56 -21.56
CA ARG A 420 -3.98 9.16 -21.13
C ARG A 420 -4.40 8.21 -22.24
N ALA A 421 -5.36 8.61 -23.10
CA ALA A 421 -5.75 7.85 -24.26
C ALA A 421 -4.58 7.73 -25.26
N ILE A 422 -3.87 8.82 -25.55
CA ILE A 422 -2.68 8.82 -26.41
C ILE A 422 -1.60 7.90 -25.83
N ALA A 423 -1.40 7.90 -24.51
CA ALA A 423 -0.46 7.02 -23.83
C ALA A 423 -0.89 5.54 -23.79
N GLY A 424 -2.10 5.22 -24.29
CA GLY A 424 -2.67 3.88 -24.19
C GLY A 424 -2.98 3.42 -22.78
N LEU A 425 -3.17 4.39 -21.87
CA LEU A 425 -3.59 4.12 -20.48
C LEU A 425 -5.11 4.01 -20.37
N TRP A 426 -5.84 4.73 -21.23
CA TRP A 426 -7.29 4.70 -21.36
C TRP A 426 -7.64 4.33 -22.80
N ASN A 427 -8.50 3.33 -22.96
CA ASN A 427 -8.95 2.85 -24.27
C ASN A 427 -10.48 2.73 -24.37
N ALA A 428 -11.22 3.16 -23.33
CA ALA A 428 -12.67 3.13 -23.31
C ALA A 428 -13.24 4.11 -24.34
N GLY A 429 -14.08 3.62 -25.27
CA GLY A 429 -14.69 4.42 -26.30
C GLY A 429 -14.70 3.77 -27.67
N THR A 430 -14.75 4.57 -28.73
CA THR A 430 -14.80 4.11 -30.13
C THR A 430 -13.84 4.93 -31.00
N GLY A 431 -13.66 4.52 -32.25
CA GLY A 431 -12.82 5.21 -33.24
C GLY A 431 -11.40 4.67 -33.29
N ARG A 432 -10.52 5.41 -34.00
CA ARG A 432 -9.13 5.02 -34.24
C ARG A 432 -8.17 6.13 -33.79
N LEU A 433 -7.14 5.72 -33.07
CA LEU A 433 -5.99 6.55 -32.70
C LEU A 433 -4.77 6.05 -33.49
N VAL A 434 -4.23 6.88 -34.36
CA VAL A 434 -2.96 6.61 -35.06
C VAL A 434 -1.87 7.37 -34.31
N ARG A 435 -0.78 6.69 -33.93
CA ARG A 435 0.36 7.29 -33.26
C ARG A 435 1.64 6.49 -33.48
N PRO A 436 2.82 7.07 -33.29
CA PRO A 436 4.06 6.29 -33.25
C PRO A 436 4.07 5.23 -32.13
N PRO A 437 4.93 4.20 -32.25
CA PRO A 437 5.19 3.29 -31.13
C PRO A 437 5.54 4.06 -29.87
N LEU A 438 5.06 3.57 -28.70
CA LEU A 438 5.27 4.29 -27.42
C LEU A 438 6.73 4.46 -27.05
N GLU A 439 7.63 3.66 -27.60
CA GLU A 439 9.08 3.78 -27.46
C GLU A 439 9.64 5.07 -28.08
N GLU A 440 8.95 5.62 -29.08
CA GLU A 440 9.28 6.88 -29.74
C GLU A 440 8.53 8.09 -29.17
N VAL A 441 7.69 7.90 -28.16
CA VAL A 441 6.89 8.93 -27.52
C VAL A 441 7.39 9.18 -26.10
N LEU A 442 7.75 10.42 -25.78
CA LEU A 442 8.10 10.82 -24.42
C LEU A 442 7.00 11.67 -23.78
N PHE A 443 6.57 11.27 -22.57
CA PHE A 443 5.59 12.00 -21.78
C PHE A 443 6.26 12.81 -20.67
N LEU A 444 5.96 14.09 -20.61
CA LEU A 444 6.34 14.98 -19.52
C LEU A 444 5.09 15.41 -18.74
N PRO A 445 4.82 14.81 -17.60
CA PRO A 445 3.67 15.17 -16.76
C PRO A 445 3.90 16.49 -16.01
N GLN A 446 2.86 17.08 -15.47
CA GLN A 446 2.89 18.32 -14.68
C GLN A 446 3.88 18.25 -13.50
N ARG A 447 3.88 17.11 -12.77
CA ARG A 447 4.92 16.75 -11.81
C ARG A 447 5.83 15.71 -12.44
N PRO A 448 7.08 16.06 -12.75
CA PRO A 448 8.01 15.11 -13.35
C PRO A 448 8.24 13.90 -12.45
N TYR A 449 8.29 12.74 -13.06
CA TYR A 449 8.68 11.53 -12.34
C TYR A 449 10.20 11.53 -12.12
N ILE A 450 10.57 11.51 -10.85
CA ILE A 450 11.96 11.45 -10.38
C ILE A 450 12.20 10.02 -9.89
N ILE A 451 13.15 9.31 -10.51
CA ILE A 451 13.46 7.93 -10.14
C ILE A 451 14.37 7.86 -8.90
N LEU A 452 14.31 6.73 -8.20
CA LEU A 452 15.31 6.39 -7.19
C LEU A 452 16.55 5.86 -7.90
N GLY A 453 17.65 6.63 -7.93
CA GLY A 453 18.87 6.25 -8.62
C GLY A 453 19.84 7.42 -8.79
N THR A 454 20.84 7.22 -9.64
CA THR A 454 21.90 8.19 -9.91
C THR A 454 21.45 9.33 -10.84
N LEU A 455 22.20 10.44 -10.90
CA LEU A 455 21.92 11.54 -11.85
C LEU A 455 21.98 11.05 -13.30
N ARG A 456 22.89 10.12 -13.62
CA ARG A 456 22.96 9.49 -14.95
C ARG A 456 21.67 8.77 -15.29
N GLU A 457 21.14 7.97 -14.36
CA GLU A 457 19.89 7.26 -14.55
C GLU A 457 18.68 8.22 -14.65
N GLN A 458 18.68 9.33 -13.88
CA GLN A 458 17.69 10.38 -14.04
C GLN A 458 17.63 10.93 -15.46
N LEU A 459 18.79 11.20 -16.06
CA LEU A 459 18.90 11.78 -17.39
C LEU A 459 18.56 10.80 -18.51
N LEU A 460 18.92 9.51 -18.33
CA LEU A 460 18.73 8.47 -19.34
C LEU A 460 17.37 7.77 -19.26
N TYR A 461 16.55 8.05 -18.24
CA TYR A 461 15.23 7.44 -18.09
C TYR A 461 14.29 7.82 -19.27
N PRO A 462 13.52 6.85 -19.83
CA PRO A 462 13.41 5.43 -19.46
C PRO A 462 14.45 4.50 -20.09
N ASN A 463 15.29 4.96 -21.01
CA ASN A 463 16.19 4.15 -21.84
C ASN A 463 17.61 4.05 -21.24
N ARG A 464 17.83 3.09 -20.31
CA ARG A 464 19.13 2.86 -19.67
C ARG A 464 20.25 2.40 -20.61
N ASN A 465 19.90 1.77 -21.74
CA ASN A 465 20.86 1.14 -22.65
C ASN A 465 21.54 2.13 -23.62
N GLN A 466 21.25 3.42 -23.50
CA GLN A 466 21.88 4.44 -24.33
C GLN A 466 23.24 4.79 -23.72
N GLU A 467 24.33 4.25 -24.29
CA GLU A 467 25.70 4.68 -23.94
C GLU A 467 25.86 6.15 -24.34
N THR A 468 25.77 7.02 -23.35
CA THR A 468 25.91 8.46 -23.56
C THR A 468 27.16 8.95 -22.85
N ASN A 469 28.04 9.62 -23.60
CA ASN A 469 29.28 10.20 -23.07
C ASN A 469 28.94 11.30 -22.04
N GLU A 470 29.70 11.40 -20.95
CA GLU A 470 29.54 12.45 -19.95
C GLU A 470 29.59 13.88 -20.53
N ILE A 471 30.37 14.09 -21.60
CA ILE A 471 30.45 15.39 -22.27
C ILE A 471 29.07 15.80 -22.75
N LYS A 472 28.31 14.89 -23.41
CA LYS A 472 26.97 15.17 -23.88
C LYS A 472 25.98 15.39 -22.74
N LEU A 473 26.12 14.64 -21.62
CA LEU A 473 25.28 14.85 -20.44
C LEU A 473 25.51 16.25 -19.82
N ARG A 474 26.76 16.73 -19.80
CA ARG A 474 27.10 18.09 -19.34
C ARG A 474 26.55 19.16 -20.26
N GLU A 475 26.65 18.97 -21.58
CA GLU A 475 26.07 19.88 -22.57
C GLU A 475 24.56 20.00 -22.39
N VAL A 476 23.85 18.88 -22.27
CA VAL A 476 22.39 18.91 -22.05
C VAL A 476 22.02 19.57 -20.73
N LEU A 477 22.75 19.32 -19.64
CA LEU A 477 22.52 20.04 -18.37
C LEU A 477 22.70 21.56 -18.53
N GLN A 478 23.63 22.00 -19.36
CA GLN A 478 23.83 23.41 -19.66
C GLN A 478 22.67 23.97 -20.52
N GLU A 479 22.21 23.21 -21.52
CA GLU A 479 21.08 23.61 -22.38
C GLU A 479 19.78 23.80 -21.58
N VAL A 480 19.56 23.05 -20.52
CA VAL A 480 18.39 23.16 -19.63
C VAL A 480 18.65 24.01 -18.38
N ASN A 481 19.73 24.78 -18.32
CA ASN A 481 20.12 25.62 -17.18
C ASN A 481 20.26 24.87 -15.85
N LEU A 482 20.84 23.65 -15.89
CA LEU A 482 21.15 22.82 -14.72
C LEU A 482 22.65 22.55 -14.55
N GLN A 483 23.54 23.36 -15.17
CA GLN A 483 25.01 23.18 -15.11
C GLN A 483 25.56 23.15 -13.67
N ASN A 484 24.92 23.86 -12.74
CA ASN A 484 25.34 23.92 -11.33
C ASN A 484 24.97 22.68 -10.53
N LEU A 485 24.14 21.78 -11.07
CA LEU A 485 23.70 20.59 -10.37
C LEU A 485 24.87 19.65 -10.04
N LEU A 486 25.82 19.49 -10.97
CA LEU A 486 27.03 18.68 -10.74
C LEU A 486 27.92 19.20 -9.62
N ASN A 487 27.93 20.53 -9.37
CA ASN A 487 28.67 21.11 -8.26
C ASN A 487 28.04 20.77 -6.89
N ARG A 488 26.75 20.43 -6.88
CA ARG A 488 26.00 20.03 -5.67
C ARG A 488 26.17 18.56 -5.33
N VAL A 489 26.37 17.70 -6.35
CA VAL A 489 26.31 16.24 -6.19
C VAL A 489 27.61 15.51 -6.54
N ASN A 490 28.64 16.23 -6.99
CA ASN A 490 29.99 15.77 -7.28
C ASN A 490 30.15 14.76 -8.44
N SER A 491 29.17 13.94 -8.77
CA SER A 491 29.29 12.90 -9.83
C SER A 491 27.93 12.60 -10.47
N PHE A 492 27.95 12.10 -11.71
CA PHE A 492 26.77 11.54 -12.37
C PHE A 492 26.29 10.24 -11.74
N ASP A 493 27.15 9.50 -11.06
CA ASP A 493 26.88 8.17 -10.53
C ASP A 493 26.56 8.21 -9.01
N THR A 494 26.30 9.40 -8.44
CA THR A 494 25.85 9.56 -7.06
C THR A 494 24.34 9.37 -6.98
N GLU A 495 23.90 8.55 -6.04
CA GLU A 495 22.48 8.40 -5.66
C GLU A 495 22.14 9.43 -4.60
N GLU A 496 21.06 10.17 -4.81
CA GLU A 496 20.61 11.24 -3.91
C GLU A 496 19.09 11.23 -3.81
N PRO A 497 18.49 11.76 -2.73
CA PRO A 497 17.05 11.96 -2.63
C PRO A 497 16.60 13.15 -3.49
N TRP A 498 16.61 12.97 -4.80
CA TRP A 498 16.42 14.00 -5.82
C TRP A 498 15.16 14.86 -5.63
N GLU A 499 14.05 14.24 -5.16
CA GLU A 499 12.81 14.99 -4.89
C GLU A 499 12.99 16.07 -3.82
N ASN A 500 13.91 15.86 -2.87
CA ASN A 500 14.21 16.81 -1.79
C ASN A 500 15.29 17.83 -2.18
N ILE A 501 16.16 17.48 -3.13
CA ILE A 501 17.29 18.31 -3.56
C ILE A 501 16.88 19.29 -4.66
N LEU A 502 15.97 18.84 -5.56
CA LEU A 502 15.55 19.62 -6.73
C LEU A 502 14.25 20.36 -6.44
N SER A 503 14.23 21.66 -6.70
CA SER A 503 12.97 22.41 -6.78
C SER A 503 12.11 21.89 -7.93
N LEU A 504 10.79 22.12 -7.88
CA LEU A 504 9.88 21.68 -8.95
C LEU A 504 10.30 22.18 -10.34
N GLY A 505 10.79 23.43 -10.43
CA GLY A 505 11.32 23.99 -11.69
C GLY A 505 12.59 23.27 -12.17
N GLU A 506 13.49 22.87 -11.24
CA GLU A 506 14.66 22.03 -11.59
C GLU A 506 14.25 20.64 -12.05
N GLN A 507 13.26 20.03 -11.40
CA GLN A 507 12.69 18.75 -11.81
C GLN A 507 12.08 18.83 -13.23
N GLN A 508 11.34 19.89 -13.55
CA GLN A 508 10.80 20.12 -14.88
C GLN A 508 11.92 20.28 -15.92
N ARG A 509 12.97 21.06 -15.63
CA ARG A 509 14.14 21.16 -16.52
C ARG A 509 14.87 19.84 -16.70
N LEU A 510 14.99 19.03 -15.64
CA LEU A 510 15.58 17.69 -15.73
C LEU A 510 14.73 16.76 -16.63
N ALA A 511 13.41 16.86 -16.56
CA ALA A 511 12.52 16.10 -17.45
C ALA A 511 12.69 16.53 -18.92
N PHE A 512 12.90 17.82 -19.20
CA PHE A 512 13.24 18.29 -20.55
C PHE A 512 14.61 17.81 -21.02
N ALA A 513 15.60 17.68 -20.12
CA ALA A 513 16.89 17.10 -20.46
C ALA A 513 16.74 15.68 -21.04
N ARG A 514 15.78 14.90 -20.56
CA ARG A 514 15.44 13.57 -21.12
C ARG A 514 15.00 13.67 -22.59
N VAL A 515 14.19 14.68 -22.96
CA VAL A 515 13.79 14.91 -24.35
C VAL A 515 14.99 15.19 -25.25
N LEU A 516 15.92 16.05 -24.79
CA LEU A 516 17.12 16.43 -25.56
C LEU A 516 18.09 15.27 -25.74
N ILE A 517 18.15 14.35 -24.77
CA ILE A 517 18.97 13.15 -24.85
C ILE A 517 18.35 12.10 -25.75
N THR A 518 17.06 11.77 -25.53
CA THR A 518 16.38 10.68 -26.24
C THR A 518 15.98 11.06 -27.64
N ARG A 519 15.74 12.37 -27.92
CA ARG A 519 15.25 12.91 -29.19
C ARG A 519 14.07 12.10 -29.77
N PRO A 520 12.96 11.99 -29.02
CA PRO A 520 11.82 11.24 -29.45
C PRO A 520 11.20 11.88 -30.69
N SER A 521 10.56 11.08 -31.55
CA SER A 521 9.79 11.61 -32.69
C SER A 521 8.56 12.39 -32.22
N PHE A 522 8.06 12.06 -31.00
CA PHE A 522 6.87 12.66 -30.42
C PHE A 522 7.05 13.00 -28.94
N THR A 523 6.61 14.18 -28.51
CA THR A 523 6.65 14.60 -27.10
C THR A 523 5.28 15.11 -26.64
N ILE A 524 4.82 14.66 -25.47
CA ILE A 524 3.59 15.07 -24.85
C ILE A 524 3.89 15.79 -23.54
N LEU A 525 3.38 17.01 -23.39
CA LEU A 525 3.67 17.92 -22.28
C LEU A 525 2.36 18.27 -21.55
N ASP A 526 2.16 17.72 -20.35
CA ASP A 526 1.00 18.06 -19.52
C ASP A 526 1.42 19.12 -18.48
N GLU A 527 1.17 20.39 -18.78
CA GLU A 527 1.58 21.55 -17.96
C GLU A 527 3.05 21.50 -17.51
N ALA A 528 3.92 20.91 -18.32
CA ALA A 528 5.30 20.55 -17.99
C ALA A 528 6.23 21.75 -17.72
N THR A 529 5.75 22.98 -17.96
CA THR A 529 6.48 24.23 -17.69
C THR A 529 5.82 25.12 -16.66
N SER A 530 4.83 24.59 -15.92
CA SER A 530 4.03 25.38 -14.97
C SER A 530 4.83 26.02 -13.83
N ALA A 531 5.94 25.43 -13.42
CA ALA A 531 6.83 25.93 -12.37
C ALA A 531 8.07 26.69 -12.92
N LEU A 532 8.12 26.96 -14.23
CA LEU A 532 9.21 27.69 -14.87
C LEU A 532 8.88 29.17 -15.03
N ASP A 533 9.91 30.00 -14.98
CA ASP A 533 9.83 31.38 -15.46
C ASP A 533 9.77 31.42 -17.00
N LEU A 534 9.36 32.56 -17.55
CA LEU A 534 9.17 32.75 -18.99
C LEU A 534 10.44 32.47 -19.80
N ASN A 535 11.61 32.87 -19.28
CA ASN A 535 12.88 32.70 -20.00
C ASN A 535 13.28 31.22 -20.11
N ASN A 536 13.11 30.45 -19.02
CA ASN A 536 13.36 29.04 -19.03
C ASN A 536 12.34 28.30 -19.92
N GLU A 537 11.06 28.65 -19.84
CA GLU A 537 10.01 28.10 -20.70
C GLU A 537 10.33 28.34 -22.17
N GLU A 538 10.65 29.59 -22.56
CA GLU A 538 11.03 29.95 -23.92
C GLU A 538 12.24 29.16 -24.41
N ASN A 539 13.29 29.06 -23.60
CA ASN A 539 14.49 28.30 -23.95
C ASN A 539 14.16 26.83 -24.28
N LEU A 540 13.36 26.19 -23.43
CA LEU A 540 13.00 24.78 -23.60
C LEU A 540 12.13 24.53 -24.84
N TYR A 541 11.12 25.36 -25.11
CA TYR A 541 10.30 25.23 -26.31
C TYR A 541 11.10 25.52 -27.58
N ARG A 542 12.04 26.48 -27.56
CA ARG A 542 12.96 26.70 -28.68
C ARG A 542 13.88 25.52 -28.95
N GLN A 543 14.37 24.84 -27.90
CA GLN A 543 15.15 23.60 -28.07
C GLN A 543 14.28 22.49 -28.68
N LEU A 544 13.03 22.35 -28.24
CA LEU A 544 12.09 21.37 -28.78
C LEU A 544 11.85 21.60 -30.28
N GLN A 545 11.63 22.85 -30.70
CA GLN A 545 11.48 23.21 -32.13
C GLN A 545 12.73 22.90 -32.95
N LYS A 546 13.94 23.10 -32.39
CA LYS A 546 15.21 22.79 -33.08
C LYS A 546 15.39 21.29 -33.31
N THR A 547 14.80 20.43 -32.49
CA THR A 547 14.88 18.97 -32.67
C THR A 547 13.92 18.42 -33.70
N HIS A 548 13.06 19.28 -34.30
CA HIS A 548 11.97 18.89 -35.21
C HIS A 548 11.01 17.83 -34.62
N THR A 549 10.94 17.73 -33.30
CA THR A 549 10.02 16.84 -32.59
C THR A 549 8.59 17.34 -32.74
N THR A 550 7.65 16.47 -33.06
CA THR A 550 6.21 16.79 -33.00
C THR A 550 5.78 16.82 -31.53
N PHE A 551 5.05 17.84 -31.09
CA PHE A 551 4.68 17.94 -29.68
C PHE A 551 3.24 18.35 -29.44
N ILE A 552 2.64 17.77 -28.42
CA ILE A 552 1.31 18.10 -27.92
C ILE A 552 1.48 18.65 -26.51
N SER A 553 1.02 19.88 -26.30
CA SER A 553 1.08 20.50 -24.96
C SER A 553 -0.31 20.75 -24.42
N VAL A 554 -0.50 20.53 -23.13
CA VAL A 554 -1.62 21.05 -22.34
C VAL A 554 -1.12 22.22 -21.55
N GLY A 555 -1.82 23.34 -21.59
CA GLY A 555 -1.42 24.53 -20.82
C GLY A 555 -2.40 25.69 -20.98
N HIS A 556 -2.23 26.70 -20.10
CA HIS A 556 -3.10 27.88 -20.06
C HIS A 556 -2.32 29.20 -20.21
N ARG A 557 -0.97 29.14 -20.31
CA ARG A 557 -0.14 30.33 -20.43
C ARG A 557 -0.19 30.91 -21.85
N GLU A 558 -0.34 32.22 -21.98
CA GLU A 558 -0.34 32.92 -23.26
C GLU A 558 0.97 32.75 -24.04
N SER A 559 2.10 32.58 -23.34
CA SER A 559 3.42 32.35 -23.93
C SER A 559 3.46 31.10 -24.82
N LEU A 560 2.70 30.05 -24.46
CA LEU A 560 2.69 28.79 -25.20
C LEU A 560 2.17 28.90 -26.61
N PHE A 561 1.24 29.83 -26.87
CA PHE A 561 0.70 30.04 -28.22
C PHE A 561 1.78 30.46 -29.24
N ASN A 562 2.91 30.98 -28.79
CA ASN A 562 4.00 31.40 -29.69
C ASN A 562 4.79 30.19 -30.26
N TYR A 563 4.65 29.00 -29.69
CA TYR A 563 5.41 27.79 -30.05
C TYR A 563 4.57 26.75 -30.79
N HIS A 564 3.23 26.94 -30.83
CA HIS A 564 2.29 25.98 -31.44
C HIS A 564 1.67 26.55 -32.73
N GLN A 565 1.24 25.68 -33.60
CA GLN A 565 0.52 26.03 -34.81
C GLN A 565 -0.98 25.87 -34.66
N TRP A 566 -1.38 24.86 -33.89
CA TRP A 566 -2.78 24.47 -33.74
C TRP A 566 -3.21 24.55 -32.29
N VAL A 567 -4.48 24.90 -32.07
CA VAL A 567 -5.14 24.91 -30.76
C VAL A 567 -6.36 23.99 -30.83
N LEU A 568 -6.39 23.00 -29.95
CA LEU A 568 -7.57 22.16 -29.68
C LEU A 568 -8.24 22.71 -28.43
N GLU A 569 -9.36 23.38 -28.58
CA GLU A 569 -10.18 23.86 -27.45
C GLU A 569 -11.21 22.80 -27.08
N LEU A 570 -11.18 22.32 -25.84
CA LEU A 570 -12.18 21.45 -25.25
C LEU A 570 -13.20 22.28 -24.48
N SER A 571 -14.47 22.19 -24.91
CA SER A 571 -15.58 22.97 -24.35
C SER A 571 -16.49 22.11 -23.45
N SER A 572 -17.59 22.71 -22.97
CA SER A 572 -18.64 22.00 -22.25
C SER A 572 -19.35 21.01 -23.18
N ASN A 573 -19.97 19.95 -22.59
CA ASN A 573 -20.78 18.97 -23.31
C ASN A 573 -20.01 18.13 -24.38
N SER A 574 -18.76 17.75 -24.08
CA SER A 574 -17.92 16.90 -24.94
C SER A 574 -17.60 17.49 -26.32
N HIS A 575 -17.88 18.79 -26.53
CA HIS A 575 -17.56 19.50 -27.78
C HIS A 575 -16.09 19.93 -27.82
N TRP A 576 -15.55 19.93 -29.03
CA TRP A 576 -14.18 20.35 -29.31
C TRP A 576 -14.13 21.24 -30.58
N GLN A 577 -13.11 22.08 -30.64
CA GLN A 577 -12.84 22.91 -31.80
C GLN A 577 -11.33 22.95 -32.09
N LEU A 578 -10.97 22.72 -33.35
CA LEU A 578 -9.59 22.85 -33.81
C LEU A 578 -9.43 24.16 -34.57
N LEU A 579 -8.53 25.00 -34.14
CA LEU A 579 -8.28 26.33 -34.69
C LEU A 579 -6.77 26.53 -34.89
N THR A 580 -6.42 27.41 -35.84
CA THR A 580 -5.06 27.96 -35.82
C THR A 580 -4.90 28.91 -34.62
N VAL A 581 -3.67 29.12 -34.17
CA VAL A 581 -3.40 30.04 -33.05
C VAL A 581 -3.93 31.44 -33.32
N GLU A 582 -3.84 31.90 -34.57
CA GLU A 582 -4.35 33.24 -34.98
C GLU A 582 -5.88 33.33 -34.90
N GLU A 583 -6.57 32.28 -35.37
CA GLU A 583 -8.04 32.23 -35.30
C GLU A 583 -8.52 32.18 -33.84
N TYR A 584 -7.88 31.38 -33.01
CA TYR A 584 -8.18 31.31 -31.58
C TYR A 584 -8.03 32.63 -30.88
N ARG A 585 -6.91 33.36 -31.08
CA ARG A 585 -6.69 34.68 -30.54
C ARG A 585 -7.77 35.70 -31.00
N ARG A 586 -8.12 35.68 -32.27
CA ARG A 586 -9.20 36.54 -32.84
C ARG A 586 -10.56 36.24 -32.19
N GLN A 587 -10.86 34.95 -31.98
CA GLN A 587 -12.11 34.54 -31.35
C GLN A 587 -12.17 35.03 -29.88
N LYS A 588 -11.11 34.83 -29.10
CA LYS A 588 -11.04 35.27 -27.69
C LYS A 588 -11.15 36.79 -27.54
N VAL A 589 -10.53 37.54 -28.43
CA VAL A 589 -10.69 39.03 -28.43
C VAL A 589 -12.14 39.42 -28.70
N LYS A 590 -12.83 38.74 -29.63
CA LYS A 590 -14.26 39.01 -29.91
C LYS A 590 -15.14 38.65 -28.69
N GLU A 591 -14.90 37.53 -28.04
CA GLU A 591 -15.62 37.12 -26.82
C GLU A 591 -15.47 38.19 -25.71
N ILE A 592 -14.25 38.70 -25.47
CA ILE A 592 -13.98 39.75 -24.46
C ILE A 592 -14.71 41.04 -24.81
N ILE A 593 -14.72 41.45 -26.10
CA ILE A 593 -15.41 42.66 -26.55
C ILE A 593 -16.93 42.50 -26.37
N ASN A 594 -17.50 41.33 -26.70
CA ASN A 594 -18.94 41.12 -26.53
C ASN A 594 -19.36 41.11 -25.06
N ILE A 595 -18.58 40.50 -24.16
CA ILE A 595 -18.83 40.55 -22.70
C ILE A 595 -18.73 41.95 -22.18
N SER A 596 -17.81 42.78 -22.69
CA SER A 596 -17.68 44.21 -22.28
C SER A 596 -18.82 45.06 -22.80
N VAL A 597 -19.44 44.73 -23.93
CA VAL A 597 -20.60 45.43 -24.50
C VAL A 597 -21.88 45.03 -23.74
N ASP A 598 -22.10 43.73 -23.45
CA ASP A 598 -23.25 43.29 -22.63
C ASP A 598 -23.24 43.91 -21.23
N ASN A 599 -22.08 43.91 -20.54
CA ASN A 599 -21.95 44.53 -19.24
C ASN A 599 -22.14 46.09 -19.27
N SER A 600 -22.00 46.73 -20.43
CA SER A 600 -22.26 48.16 -20.62
C SER A 600 -23.74 48.41 -20.93
N GLN A 601 -24.47 47.48 -21.52
CA GLN A 601 -25.90 47.59 -21.77
C GLN A 601 -26.73 47.36 -20.49
N ASP A 602 -26.36 46.38 -19.67
CA ASP A 602 -27.00 46.17 -18.35
C ASP A 602 -26.84 47.33 -17.37
N ARG A 603 -25.75 48.14 -17.53
CA ARG A 603 -25.55 49.35 -16.71
C ARG A 603 -26.34 50.57 -17.18
N LEU A 604 -26.92 50.56 -18.39
CA LEU A 604 -27.71 51.64 -18.95
C LEU A 604 -29.21 51.51 -18.72
N GLU A 605 -29.71 50.31 -18.35
CA GLU A 605 -31.12 50.11 -18.04
C GLU A 605 -31.53 50.38 -16.57
N ASP A 606 -30.55 50.51 -15.65
CA ASP A 606 -30.78 50.73 -14.21
C ASP A 606 -30.62 52.19 -13.73
N LEU A 607 -30.84 53.21 -14.58
CA LEU A 607 -30.91 54.58 -14.15
C LEU A 607 -32.35 55.06 -13.95
N PRO A 608 -32.83 55.29 -12.71
CA PRO A 608 -34.12 55.91 -12.50
C PRO A 608 -34.10 57.39 -12.88
N ASN A 609 -35.00 57.80 -13.77
CA ASN A 609 -35.32 59.21 -14.05
C ASN A 609 -35.71 59.92 -12.76
N GLN A 610 -34.90 60.84 -12.29
CA GLN A 610 -35.33 61.92 -11.37
C GLN A 610 -34.79 63.22 -11.90
N GLU A 611 -35.70 63.96 -12.52
CA GLU A 611 -35.62 65.41 -12.61
C GLU A 611 -35.76 66.09 -11.22
N THR A 612 -34.82 66.85 -10.79
CA THR A 612 -35.14 68.08 -9.96
C THR A 612 -33.98 69.04 -9.87
N GLU A 613 -34.24 70.22 -10.35
CA GLU A 613 -33.85 71.56 -10.02
C GLU A 613 -32.50 71.91 -9.36
N VAL A 614 -31.84 72.78 -10.07
CA VAL A 614 -30.67 73.57 -9.73
C VAL A 614 -30.99 74.67 -8.68
N ASN A 615 -30.16 74.79 -7.64
CA ASN A 615 -29.81 76.13 -7.16
C ASN A 615 -28.46 76.17 -6.43
N PRO A 616 -27.62 77.18 -6.71
CA PRO A 616 -26.25 77.22 -6.22
C PRO A 616 -26.07 78.05 -4.97
N LYS A 617 -25.24 77.60 -4.01
CA LYS A 617 -24.54 78.53 -3.11
C LYS A 617 -23.12 78.08 -2.82
N ILE A 618 -22.23 79.02 -3.16
CA ILE A 618 -20.81 79.07 -2.87
C ILE A 618 -20.61 79.33 -1.38
N ASN A 619 -19.66 78.65 -0.73
CA ASN A 619 -18.62 79.23 0.13
C ASN A 619 -17.63 78.18 0.66
N SER A 620 -16.43 78.34 0.23
CA SER A 620 -15.16 78.69 0.90
C SER A 620 -14.61 77.72 1.99
N ALA A 621 -13.43 77.26 1.67
CA ALA A 621 -12.21 77.04 2.47
C ALA A 621 -12.23 76.08 3.69
N GLY A 622 -11.34 75.09 3.65
CA GLY A 622 -10.87 74.36 4.85
C GLY A 622 -10.16 73.10 4.50
N GLU A 623 -8.90 73.08 4.73
CA GLU A 623 -7.89 72.03 4.91
C GLU A 623 -8.17 70.56 4.56
N PRO A 624 -7.15 69.77 4.11
CA PRO A 624 -7.27 68.39 3.68
C PRO A 624 -7.36 67.44 4.87
N PRO A 625 -8.22 66.36 4.81
CA PRO A 625 -8.23 65.29 5.77
C PRO A 625 -7.26 64.18 5.35
N PRO A 626 -6.88 63.32 6.30
CA PRO A 626 -5.88 62.31 6.12
C PRO A 626 -6.40 61.11 5.30
N GLU A 627 -5.46 60.40 4.71
CA GLU A 627 -5.65 59.20 3.92
C GLU A 627 -6.52 58.15 4.63
N SER A 628 -7.58 57.73 3.97
CA SER A 628 -8.40 56.60 4.37
C SER A 628 -8.04 55.35 3.54
N PRO A 629 -8.10 54.15 4.15
CA PRO A 629 -7.64 52.94 3.51
C PRO A 629 -8.58 52.49 2.40
N THR A 630 -7.99 51.95 1.36
CA THR A 630 -8.61 51.37 0.17
C THR A 630 -9.65 50.32 0.55
N THR A 631 -10.92 50.63 0.33
CA THR A 631 -12.02 49.66 0.47
C THR A 631 -12.03 48.72 -0.74
N THR A 632 -11.54 47.51 -0.53
CA THR A 632 -11.75 46.40 -1.47
C THR A 632 -13.22 46.00 -1.42
N ILE A 633 -13.94 46.23 -2.50
CA ILE A 633 -15.30 45.68 -2.67
C ILE A 633 -15.19 44.19 -2.81
N LEU A 634 -15.43 43.48 -1.71
CA LEU A 634 -15.70 42.04 -1.71
C LEU A 634 -17.14 41.84 -2.17
N THR A 635 -17.30 41.20 -3.31
CA THR A 635 -18.56 40.54 -3.69
C THR A 635 -18.82 39.45 -2.67
N GLU A 636 -19.77 39.65 -1.76
CA GLU A 636 -20.28 38.61 -0.84
C GLU A 636 -20.95 37.48 -1.66
N VAL A 637 -20.22 36.39 -1.85
CA VAL A 637 -20.84 35.12 -2.07
C VAL A 637 -21.42 34.69 -0.73
N GLU A 638 -22.73 34.43 -0.65
CA GLU A 638 -23.38 33.90 0.55
C GLU A 638 -22.82 32.52 0.90
N GLU A 639 -21.70 32.49 1.59
CA GLU A 639 -21.15 31.28 2.16
C GLU A 639 -21.98 30.85 3.38
N GLY A 640 -22.81 29.82 3.26
CA GLY A 640 -23.58 29.26 4.38
C GLY A 640 -22.67 28.83 5.54
N LEU A 641 -23.17 28.97 6.77
CA LEU A 641 -22.45 28.74 8.02
C LEU A 641 -22.37 27.24 8.38
N SER A 642 -21.24 26.80 8.86
CA SER A 642 -21.07 25.45 9.45
C SER A 642 -21.74 25.36 10.84
N HIS A 643 -21.91 24.14 11.36
CA HIS A 643 -22.43 23.93 12.73
C HIS A 643 -21.58 24.60 13.81
N ALA A 644 -20.27 24.71 13.60
CA ALA A 644 -19.34 25.34 14.53
C ALA A 644 -19.51 26.88 14.51
N GLN A 645 -19.57 27.47 13.35
CA GLN A 645 -19.85 28.92 13.18
C GLN A 645 -21.24 29.30 13.68
N MET A 646 -22.25 28.42 13.47
CA MET A 646 -23.59 28.64 14.01
C MET A 646 -23.63 28.58 15.55
N LYS A 647 -22.74 27.81 16.20
CA LYS A 647 -22.58 27.79 17.67
C LYS A 647 -22.05 29.13 18.19
N GLU A 648 -21.12 29.77 17.51
CA GLU A 648 -20.57 31.07 17.90
C GLU A 648 -21.60 32.18 17.73
N LEU A 649 -22.44 32.09 16.70
CA LEU A 649 -23.51 33.04 16.39
C LEU A 649 -24.82 32.81 17.16
N SER A 650 -24.94 31.75 17.95
CA SER A 650 -26.17 31.43 18.69
C SER A 650 -25.89 30.98 20.12
N ASP A 651 -26.89 31.05 20.99
CA ASP A 651 -26.79 30.58 22.39
C ASP A 651 -27.01 29.05 22.53
N TYR A 652 -27.09 28.32 21.45
CA TYR A 652 -27.34 26.89 21.44
C TYR A 652 -26.05 26.07 21.56
N SER A 653 -26.12 24.94 22.28
CA SER A 653 -25.03 23.97 22.30
C SER A 653 -24.90 23.25 20.95
N LEU A 654 -23.72 22.74 20.66
CA LEU A 654 -23.44 22.05 19.37
C LEU A 654 -24.36 20.83 19.15
N SER A 655 -24.76 20.13 20.22
CA SER A 655 -25.71 19.02 20.18
C SER A 655 -27.13 19.50 19.83
N SER A 656 -27.56 20.63 20.39
CA SER A 656 -28.85 21.25 20.08
C SER A 656 -28.90 21.73 18.64
N ILE A 657 -27.82 22.32 18.12
CA ILE A 657 -27.70 22.78 16.73
C ILE A 657 -27.83 21.61 15.76
N ARG A 658 -27.09 20.52 16.02
CA ARG A 658 -27.19 19.27 15.22
C ARG A 658 -28.58 18.66 15.25
N SER A 659 -29.22 18.65 16.43
CA SER A 659 -30.61 18.16 16.57
C SER A 659 -31.60 19.02 15.77
N LYS A 660 -31.47 20.34 15.82
CA LYS A 660 -32.34 21.25 15.04
C LYS A 660 -32.08 21.14 13.54
N ALA A 661 -30.81 20.96 13.11
CA ALA A 661 -30.46 20.68 11.73
C ALA A 661 -31.13 19.37 11.22
N SER A 662 -31.07 18.30 12.01
CA SER A 662 -31.71 17.03 11.66
C SER A 662 -33.24 17.11 11.58
N GLN A 663 -33.88 17.97 12.40
CA GLN A 663 -35.32 18.22 12.42
C GLN A 663 -35.78 19.25 11.39
N GLY A 664 -34.87 19.91 10.66
CA GLY A 664 -35.19 21.00 9.71
C GLY A 664 -35.70 22.28 10.36
N LYS A 665 -35.43 22.50 11.66
CA LYS A 665 -35.82 23.68 12.41
C LYS A 665 -34.84 24.81 12.20
N SER A 666 -35.33 26.05 12.11
CA SER A 666 -34.50 27.26 11.99
C SER A 666 -33.91 27.66 13.35
N ILE A 667 -32.80 28.40 13.32
CA ILE A 667 -32.13 28.98 14.49
C ILE A 667 -31.99 30.49 14.23
N THR A 668 -32.35 31.31 15.23
CA THR A 668 -32.09 32.78 15.19
C THR A 668 -30.74 33.00 15.85
N GLY A 669 -29.84 33.67 15.12
CA GLY A 669 -28.53 34.06 15.61
C GLY A 669 -28.58 35.26 16.55
N LYS A 670 -27.46 35.61 17.22
CA LYS A 670 -27.27 36.80 18.04
C LYS A 670 -27.31 38.09 17.21
N ASP A 671 -27.12 37.96 15.91
CA ASP A 671 -27.26 38.99 14.89
C ASP A 671 -28.71 39.35 14.57
N GLY A 672 -29.68 38.61 15.17
CA GLY A 672 -31.11 38.78 14.93
C GLY A 672 -31.60 38.12 13.63
N LEU A 673 -30.74 37.47 12.88
CA LEU A 673 -31.09 36.82 11.62
C LEU A 673 -31.47 35.35 11.86
N THR A 674 -32.32 34.82 10.98
CA THR A 674 -32.79 33.43 11.07
C THR A 674 -32.07 32.59 10.04
N TYR A 675 -31.57 31.43 10.47
CA TYR A 675 -30.81 30.49 9.65
C TYR A 675 -31.51 29.12 9.60
N ARG A 676 -31.53 28.49 8.42
CA ARG A 676 -32.07 27.14 8.23
C ARG A 676 -31.00 26.25 7.64
N TYR A 677 -30.92 25.01 8.15
CA TYR A 677 -29.93 24.05 7.66
C TYR A 677 -30.39 23.43 6.35
N ASP A 678 -29.55 23.58 5.30
CA ASP A 678 -29.78 22.92 4.02
C ASP A 678 -29.21 21.51 4.09
N LYS A 679 -30.08 20.53 3.79
CA LYS A 679 -29.75 19.10 3.82
C LYS A 679 -29.26 18.54 2.48
N ASP A 680 -29.12 19.37 1.45
CA ASP A 680 -28.53 18.96 0.19
C ASP A 680 -27.12 18.41 0.45
N PRO A 681 -26.78 17.16 0.04
CA PRO A 681 -25.46 16.55 0.25
C PRO A 681 -24.29 17.41 -0.27
N LYS A 682 -24.56 18.32 -1.21
CA LYS A 682 -23.54 19.22 -1.77
C LYS A 682 -23.31 20.50 -0.94
N ILE A 683 -24.27 20.90 -0.10
CA ILE A 683 -24.25 22.16 0.65
C ILE A 683 -23.98 21.93 2.12
N LEU A 684 -24.80 21.15 2.83
CA LEU A 684 -24.69 20.79 4.26
C LEU A 684 -24.32 21.98 5.19
N LYS A 685 -24.91 23.16 4.97
CA LYS A 685 -24.63 24.40 5.69
C LYS A 685 -25.91 25.08 6.16
N TRP A 686 -25.78 26.00 7.12
CA TRP A 686 -26.85 26.89 7.55
C TRP A 686 -26.91 28.09 6.62
N LEU A 687 -28.03 28.25 5.94
CA LEU A 687 -28.28 29.38 5.05
C LEU A 687 -29.21 30.36 5.74
N ARG A 688 -28.99 31.64 5.47
CA ARG A 688 -29.88 32.72 5.93
C ARG A 688 -31.24 32.58 5.23
N VAL A 689 -32.32 32.68 5.99
CA VAL A 689 -33.72 32.54 5.49
C VAL A 689 -34.42 33.90 5.56
#